data_e99feb41a1049f87da931ce2d2f9449d
#
_entry.id   e99feb41a1049f87da931ce2d2f9449d
#
_cell.length_a   1.000
_cell.length_b   1.000
_cell.length_c   1.000
_cell.angle_alpha   90.00
_cell.angle_beta   90.00
_cell.angle_gamma   90.00
#
_symmetry.space_group_name_H-M   'P 1'
#
loop_
_entity.id
_entity.type
_entity.pdbx_description
1 polymer ?
#
loop_
_entity_poly.entity_id
_entity_poly.type
_entity_poly.pdbx_seq_one_letter_code
_entity_poly.pdbx_strand_id
1 'polypeptide(L)'
;MPLVLSIRLFYGSALLTLVILFSGCEEKQSDTAQTGTEQIIKSPNDQRDYRYVLLDNGLKVVLISDPQADKSAAAMAVFRGSSDEPEGRPGLAHFLEHMLFIGTEKYPEADGYFSFVQAHGGNSNAYTGFDHTNYFFDIQPEYFKEGLDRFAQFFISPLLDAAYVEREKNAVHSEYQMQIKEDSWRGSQVQKLTVNPDHAYARFSIGALETLDGEVHKDLVDFFEEAYSANQMALVVLSNETLDDMLPWVSKLFSAVSSQNLEPSVSSIPLVKTAQLPSTLRYQTLKSERTVSYTFPLGPLRQYYRIKPLGYLSNLLGHEGEGSLHKLLTGKGWITGLGAYDREIDPANSVMSVDIGLTPEGARHIPEVNGYLFAYLDLLRQAKIEKWLYDEQAVVAALGFRFKSQSQAMDTVTSIAPVLQYYPVSDLLIAPYLMEQFDGKLISALLSQLTSDNVIVSISGPDIQGGQTEKWFGVPYDLNVGPIDMVLAPASGLSLPRPNPFLPESVDLVSADNKGPATVVSEKELEIFLDTDVEFGVPRAVMNISLRNHGGLIALQDVVQALLYSKLVQDDLNALAYPALLAGLGYQIASPPKGFRITISGYHDKQMVLLDEVLQRLVNLDIDSERFNVIKAEILKDLANSSKDRPFQQGYSRLRDELLASSWQAEQMIESLQGVSIESLLAWRDRVLAQISAQVMVNGNVLEQRATHIQALLAHHLQLAQVETANPLVREISGIEEIDLDVDHNDAAMVLYLQDDHENLASRARSALLVHLIRPAYFTSLRTEQQLGYVVSAINPVLRERGAVGFMIQSPVAPVQELKKRTLTFMQQQVKKLEEMESQEFQENKMGLISVLLEKDKNLSARAQRYWSNLDRGIVSFDAAKQLAEQVDGLDQRDMVEFVKVTLNKLTDNYFMVFSQGKFAE
;
A
#
# COMPACT_ATOMS: atom_id res chain seq x y z
N MET A 1 -4.15 -12.04 -50.42
CA MET A 1 -5.30 -12.62 -51.18
C MET A 1 -6.35 -12.97 -50.18
N PRO A 2 -7.55 -12.44 -50.24
CA PRO A 2 -8.58 -12.54 -49.19
C PRO A 2 -9.52 -13.73 -49.42
N LEU A 3 -10.12 -14.23 -48.38
CA LEU A 3 -11.37 -14.95 -48.46
C LEU A 3 -12.41 -14.34 -47.54
N VAL A 4 -13.35 -13.70 -48.16
CA VAL A 4 -14.60 -13.17 -47.61
C VAL A 4 -15.61 -14.34 -47.55
N LEU A 5 -16.29 -14.48 -46.41
CA LEU A 5 -17.56 -15.22 -46.43
C LEU A 5 -18.63 -14.45 -45.63
N SER A 6 -19.57 -13.95 -46.44
CA SER A 6 -20.81 -13.32 -45.98
C SER A 6 -21.86 -14.40 -45.68
N ILE A 7 -22.61 -14.23 -44.59
CA ILE A 7 -23.92 -14.90 -44.46
C ILE A 7 -24.97 -13.87 -44.06
N ARG A 8 -26.05 -13.86 -44.85
CA ARG A 8 -27.20 -12.95 -44.83
C ARG A 8 -28.24 -13.36 -43.80
N LEU A 9 -28.96 -12.32 -43.37
CA LEU A 9 -30.25 -12.32 -42.65
C LEU A 9 -31.31 -13.29 -43.21
N PHE A 10 -32.13 -13.83 -42.29
CA PHE A 10 -33.54 -14.15 -42.59
C PHE A 10 -34.45 -13.65 -41.46
N TYR A 11 -35.38 -12.77 -41.83
CA TYR A 11 -36.56 -12.36 -41.07
C TYR A 11 -37.65 -13.43 -41.20
N GLY A 12 -38.40 -13.69 -40.13
CA GLY A 12 -39.62 -14.49 -40.16
C GLY A 12 -40.47 -14.20 -38.93
N SER A 13 -41.45 -13.31 -39.14
CA SER A 13 -42.53 -13.02 -38.19
C SER A 13 -43.54 -14.17 -38.14
N ALA A 14 -44.00 -14.54 -36.94
CA ALA A 14 -45.31 -15.17 -36.74
C ALA A 14 -45.90 -14.72 -35.40
N LEU A 15 -46.96 -13.91 -35.48
CA LEU A 15 -47.92 -13.64 -34.41
C LEU A 15 -48.74 -14.91 -34.15
N LEU A 16 -48.92 -15.30 -32.90
CA LEU A 16 -50.05 -16.13 -32.49
C LEU A 16 -50.54 -15.67 -31.10
N THR A 17 -51.72 -15.08 -31.12
CA THR A 17 -52.52 -14.65 -29.99
C THR A 17 -53.22 -15.88 -29.38
N LEU A 18 -53.03 -16.14 -28.08
CA LEU A 18 -53.89 -17.09 -27.37
C LEU A 18 -54.32 -16.47 -26.01
N VAL A 19 -55.60 -16.19 -25.90
CA VAL A 19 -56.31 -15.79 -24.67
C VAL A 19 -56.62 -17.06 -23.88
N ILE A 20 -56.24 -17.14 -22.63
CA ILE A 20 -56.76 -18.10 -21.65
C ILE A 20 -57.06 -17.40 -20.32
N LEU A 21 -58.20 -17.72 -19.80
CA LEU A 21 -58.97 -17.22 -18.67
C LEU A 21 -58.28 -17.36 -17.31
N PHE A 22 -58.57 -16.36 -16.47
CA PHE A 22 -58.32 -16.32 -15.03
C PHE A 22 -58.98 -17.49 -14.27
N SER A 23 -58.16 -18.10 -13.40
CA SER A 23 -58.69 -18.76 -12.19
C SER A 23 -57.72 -18.37 -11.05
N GLY A 24 -58.23 -17.69 -10.08
CA GLY A 24 -57.45 -17.20 -8.94
C GLY A 24 -57.02 -18.33 -8.00
N CYS A 25 -55.78 -18.23 -7.55
CA CYS A 25 -55.31 -18.77 -6.30
C CYS A 25 -54.53 -17.64 -5.61
N GLU A 26 -54.93 -17.27 -4.41
CA GLU A 26 -54.16 -16.45 -3.53
C GLU A 26 -52.89 -17.22 -3.11
N GLU A 27 -51.76 -16.85 -3.69
CA GLU A 27 -50.46 -17.25 -3.19
C GLU A 27 -49.94 -16.18 -2.25
N LYS A 28 -49.53 -16.62 -1.06
CA LYS A 28 -48.82 -15.81 -0.06
C LYS A 28 -47.57 -15.20 -0.72
N GLN A 29 -47.47 -13.87 -0.70
CA GLN A 29 -46.23 -13.16 -1.00
C GLN A 29 -45.13 -13.71 -0.07
N SER A 30 -44.17 -14.41 -0.66
CA SER A 30 -42.89 -14.64 -0.06
C SER A 30 -42.04 -13.42 -0.31
N ASP A 31 -41.46 -12.83 0.71
CA ASP A 31 -40.48 -11.76 0.62
C ASP A 31 -39.32 -12.23 -0.28
N THR A 32 -39.23 -11.73 -1.48
CA THR A 32 -38.16 -12.00 -2.41
C THR A 32 -37.41 -10.69 -2.69
N ALA A 33 -36.22 -10.56 -2.15
CA ALA A 33 -35.23 -9.58 -2.58
C ALA A 33 -35.14 -9.57 -4.11
N GLN A 34 -35.17 -8.40 -4.75
CA GLN A 34 -35.01 -8.27 -6.19
C GLN A 34 -33.58 -8.64 -6.57
N THR A 35 -33.38 -9.89 -7.03
CA THR A 35 -32.12 -10.27 -7.64
C THR A 35 -31.99 -9.54 -8.98
N GLY A 36 -31.08 -8.56 -9.06
CA GLY A 36 -30.74 -7.88 -10.30
C GLY A 36 -30.23 -8.91 -11.32
N THR A 37 -30.74 -8.84 -12.54
CA THR A 37 -30.29 -9.69 -13.66
C THR A 37 -28.96 -9.23 -14.25
N GLU A 38 -28.33 -8.18 -13.72
CA GLU A 38 -27.07 -7.64 -14.20
C GLU A 38 -25.90 -8.55 -13.79
N GLN A 39 -25.25 -9.14 -14.79
CA GLN A 39 -24.09 -9.99 -14.60
C GLN A 39 -22.84 -9.14 -14.43
N ILE A 40 -22.11 -9.31 -13.32
CA ILE A 40 -20.80 -8.68 -13.09
C ILE A 40 -19.77 -9.29 -14.06
N ILE A 41 -19.10 -8.44 -14.84
CA ILE A 41 -18.05 -8.85 -15.77
C ILE A 41 -16.80 -9.12 -14.96
N LYS A 42 -16.41 -10.40 -14.86
CA LYS A 42 -15.20 -10.83 -14.16
C LYS A 42 -14.07 -11.22 -15.13
N SER A 43 -12.83 -11.19 -14.66
CA SER A 43 -11.70 -11.72 -15.43
C SER A 43 -11.94 -13.20 -15.79
N PRO A 44 -11.57 -13.66 -17.00
CA PRO A 44 -11.59 -15.08 -17.33
C PRO A 44 -10.74 -15.95 -16.37
N ASN A 45 -9.77 -15.35 -15.71
CA ASN A 45 -8.91 -16.01 -14.72
C ASN A 45 -9.50 -16.04 -13.29
N ASP A 46 -10.62 -15.36 -13.05
CA ASP A 46 -11.30 -15.33 -11.76
C ASP A 46 -12.30 -16.49 -11.62
N GLN A 47 -12.02 -17.41 -10.69
CA GLN A 47 -12.84 -18.61 -10.46
C GLN A 47 -14.01 -18.36 -9.49
N ARG A 48 -14.06 -17.18 -8.84
CA ARG A 48 -15.11 -16.83 -7.88
C ARG A 48 -16.45 -16.57 -8.56
N ASP A 49 -17.52 -16.82 -7.85
CA ASP A 49 -18.88 -16.47 -8.30
C ASP A 49 -19.37 -15.20 -7.62
N TYR A 50 -20.12 -14.40 -8.36
CA TYR A 50 -20.56 -13.07 -7.94
C TYR A 50 -22.07 -12.94 -8.09
N ARG A 51 -22.73 -12.29 -7.12
CA ARG A 51 -24.16 -11.94 -7.18
C ARG A 51 -24.40 -10.56 -6.60
N TYR A 52 -25.03 -9.71 -7.39
CA TYR A 52 -25.56 -8.43 -6.89
C TYR A 52 -26.99 -8.62 -6.42
N VAL A 53 -27.32 -8.01 -5.28
CA VAL A 53 -28.67 -7.99 -4.71
C VAL A 53 -28.94 -6.59 -4.18
N LEU A 54 -30.13 -6.06 -4.48
CA LEU A 54 -30.67 -4.87 -3.84
C LEU A 54 -31.68 -5.33 -2.79
N LEU A 55 -31.43 -5.03 -1.51
CA LEU A 55 -32.33 -5.35 -0.42
C LEU A 55 -33.53 -4.39 -0.40
N ASP A 56 -34.63 -4.80 0.26
CA ASP A 56 -35.87 -4.00 0.33
C ASP A 56 -35.67 -2.63 1.02
N ASN A 57 -34.66 -2.50 1.91
CA ASN A 57 -34.27 -1.23 2.52
C ASN A 57 -33.37 -0.37 1.62
N GLY A 58 -33.09 -0.81 0.38
CA GLY A 58 -32.24 -0.10 -0.58
C GLY A 58 -30.74 -0.34 -0.44
N LEU A 59 -30.29 -1.19 0.48
CA LEU A 59 -28.87 -1.55 0.62
C LEU A 59 -28.40 -2.35 -0.60
N LYS A 60 -27.31 -1.90 -1.21
CA LYS A 60 -26.63 -2.61 -2.31
C LYS A 60 -25.76 -3.69 -1.72
N VAL A 61 -25.91 -4.93 -2.19
CA VAL A 61 -25.12 -6.07 -1.69
C VAL A 61 -24.44 -6.79 -2.85
N VAL A 62 -23.15 -7.05 -2.74
CA VAL A 62 -22.42 -7.98 -3.60
C VAL A 62 -21.96 -9.17 -2.77
N LEU A 63 -22.42 -10.36 -3.15
CA LEU A 63 -21.97 -11.63 -2.58
C LEU A 63 -20.91 -12.23 -3.49
N ILE A 64 -19.82 -12.73 -2.89
CA ILE A 64 -18.69 -13.36 -3.57
C ILE A 64 -18.46 -14.73 -2.95
N SER A 65 -18.65 -15.80 -3.75
CA SER A 65 -18.35 -17.18 -3.35
C SER A 65 -16.97 -17.56 -3.85
N ASP A 66 -16.07 -17.89 -2.94
CA ASP A 66 -14.73 -18.41 -3.22
C ASP A 66 -14.51 -19.70 -2.41
N PRO A 67 -14.80 -20.89 -3.02
CA PRO A 67 -14.65 -22.16 -2.28
C PRO A 67 -13.23 -22.45 -1.78
N GLN A 68 -12.23 -21.71 -2.25
CA GLN A 68 -10.85 -21.85 -1.82
C GLN A 68 -10.41 -20.79 -0.80
N ALA A 69 -11.31 -19.90 -0.40
CA ALA A 69 -11.00 -18.88 0.59
C ALA A 69 -10.66 -19.52 1.94
N ASP A 70 -9.52 -19.19 2.46
CA ASP A 70 -9.05 -19.54 3.82
C ASP A 70 -9.48 -18.50 4.86
N LYS A 71 -9.93 -17.33 4.41
CA LYS A 71 -10.60 -16.31 5.22
C LYS A 71 -11.85 -15.81 4.51
N SER A 72 -12.87 -15.51 5.30
CA SER A 72 -14.04 -14.76 4.85
C SER A 72 -13.90 -13.30 5.22
N ALA A 73 -14.49 -12.40 4.45
CA ALA A 73 -14.36 -10.96 4.66
C ALA A 73 -15.66 -10.21 4.32
N ALA A 74 -15.86 -9.06 4.96
CA ALA A 74 -16.91 -8.14 4.59
C ALA A 74 -16.42 -6.69 4.64
N ALA A 75 -17.00 -5.85 3.74
CA ALA A 75 -16.83 -4.41 3.78
C ALA A 75 -18.17 -3.71 3.60
N MET A 76 -18.40 -2.65 4.39
CA MET A 76 -19.54 -1.75 4.28
C MET A 76 -19.03 -0.35 3.96
N ALA A 77 -19.29 0.13 2.76
CA ALA A 77 -19.10 1.53 2.41
C ALA A 77 -20.38 2.31 2.66
N VAL A 78 -20.28 3.35 3.46
CA VAL A 78 -21.31 4.37 3.64
C VAL A 78 -20.94 5.54 2.74
N PHE A 79 -21.82 5.96 1.82
CA PHE A 79 -21.54 7.04 0.86
C PHE A 79 -21.74 8.41 1.49
N ARG A 80 -21.13 8.59 2.64
CA ARG A 80 -20.97 9.80 3.41
C ARG A 80 -19.56 9.83 3.99
N GLY A 81 -18.91 10.98 3.88
CA GLY A 81 -17.55 11.17 4.35
C GLY A 81 -17.35 12.59 4.90
N SER A 82 -16.11 13.06 4.86
CA SER A 82 -15.79 14.40 5.38
C SER A 82 -16.45 15.54 4.60
N SER A 83 -16.95 15.30 3.38
CA SER A 83 -17.73 16.29 2.61
C SER A 83 -19.09 16.58 3.23
N ASP A 84 -19.65 15.63 3.97
CA ASP A 84 -21.01 15.66 4.50
C ASP A 84 -21.07 16.19 5.94
N GLU A 85 -19.92 16.49 6.53
CA GLU A 85 -19.84 17.03 7.90
C GLU A 85 -20.56 18.39 8.03
N PRO A 86 -21.26 18.62 9.15
CA PRO A 86 -21.83 19.94 9.44
C PRO A 86 -20.76 21.03 9.42
N GLU A 87 -21.13 22.22 8.93
CA GLU A 87 -20.25 23.39 9.00
C GLU A 87 -19.91 23.72 10.47
N GLY A 88 -18.65 23.75 10.80
CA GLY A 88 -18.17 23.96 12.17
C GLY A 88 -17.84 22.70 12.96
N ARG A 89 -17.98 21.50 12.36
CA ARG A 89 -17.60 20.21 12.94
C ARG A 89 -16.61 19.41 12.07
N PRO A 90 -15.50 20.00 11.64
CA PRO A 90 -14.50 19.27 10.85
C PRO A 90 -13.93 18.07 11.62
N GLY A 91 -13.95 16.90 11.00
CA GLY A 91 -13.52 15.63 11.60
C GLY A 91 -14.60 14.84 12.31
N LEU A 92 -15.89 15.26 12.20
CA LEU A 92 -17.01 14.55 12.82
C LEU A 92 -17.25 13.17 12.18
N ALA A 93 -17.10 13.05 10.86
CA ALA A 93 -17.24 11.77 10.17
C ALA A 93 -16.16 10.77 10.59
N HIS A 94 -14.91 11.23 10.73
CA HIS A 94 -13.81 10.41 11.25
C HIS A 94 -14.02 10.06 12.74
N PHE A 95 -14.55 10.98 13.52
CA PHE A 95 -14.89 10.71 14.92
C PHE A 95 -16.02 9.67 15.04
N LEU A 96 -17.05 9.72 14.16
CA LEU A 96 -18.09 8.70 14.09
C LEU A 96 -17.52 7.32 13.71
N GLU A 97 -16.55 7.28 12.78
CA GLU A 97 -15.84 6.05 12.43
C GLU A 97 -15.29 5.37 13.68
N HIS A 98 -14.55 6.09 14.53
CA HIS A 98 -14.04 5.57 15.80
C HIS A 98 -15.13 5.06 16.74
N MET A 99 -16.19 5.84 16.91
CA MET A 99 -17.25 5.56 17.87
C MET A 99 -18.08 4.31 17.51
N LEU A 100 -18.19 3.93 16.24
CA LEU A 100 -18.94 2.72 15.83
C LEU A 100 -18.30 1.42 16.30
N PHE A 101 -17.00 1.42 16.58
CA PHE A 101 -16.30 0.24 17.11
C PHE A 101 -16.51 0.03 18.61
N ILE A 102 -17.08 1.01 19.33
CA ILE A 102 -17.09 1.06 20.82
C ILE A 102 -18.27 0.32 21.45
N GLY A 103 -18.92 -0.54 20.71
CA GLY A 103 -20.00 -1.36 21.22
C GLY A 103 -21.34 -1.04 20.60
N THR A 104 -22.22 -2.02 20.70
CA THR A 104 -23.56 -1.99 20.12
C THR A 104 -24.56 -2.50 21.17
N GLU A 105 -25.86 -2.29 20.97
CA GLU A 105 -26.88 -2.78 21.90
C GLU A 105 -26.78 -4.31 22.13
N LYS A 106 -26.47 -5.06 21.07
CA LYS A 106 -26.35 -6.53 21.16
C LYS A 106 -25.01 -6.99 21.74
N TYR A 107 -23.93 -6.25 21.50
CA TYR A 107 -22.58 -6.53 21.94
C TYR A 107 -21.99 -5.30 22.63
N PRO A 108 -22.35 -5.04 23.90
CA PRO A 108 -22.07 -3.75 24.56
C PRO A 108 -20.61 -3.58 25.04
N GLU A 109 -19.78 -4.62 24.97
CA GLU A 109 -18.38 -4.55 25.38
C GLU A 109 -17.57 -3.73 24.38
N ALA A 110 -16.95 -2.64 24.85
CA ALA A 110 -16.25 -1.67 24.02
C ALA A 110 -15.18 -2.24 23.09
N ASP A 111 -14.45 -3.28 23.53
CA ASP A 111 -13.39 -3.93 22.75
C ASP A 111 -13.78 -5.34 22.29
N GLY A 112 -15.03 -5.75 22.50
CA GLY A 112 -15.53 -7.10 22.24
C GLY A 112 -15.43 -7.47 20.75
N TYR A 113 -15.60 -6.52 19.84
CA TYR A 113 -15.49 -6.77 18.41
C TYR A 113 -14.03 -7.07 17.99
N PHE A 114 -13.08 -6.20 18.34
CA PHE A 114 -11.68 -6.40 17.98
C PHE A 114 -11.09 -7.67 18.58
N SER A 115 -11.41 -7.93 19.87
CA SER A 115 -10.97 -9.14 20.57
C SER A 115 -11.50 -10.40 19.88
N PHE A 116 -12.76 -10.43 19.48
CA PHE A 116 -13.36 -11.54 18.76
C PHE A 116 -12.68 -11.78 17.40
N VAL A 117 -12.54 -10.74 16.58
CA VAL A 117 -11.92 -10.86 15.24
C VAL A 117 -10.48 -11.36 15.34
N GLN A 118 -9.68 -10.81 16.26
CA GLN A 118 -8.27 -11.20 16.40
C GLN A 118 -8.09 -12.60 16.99
N ALA A 119 -8.90 -13.00 17.96
CA ALA A 119 -8.85 -14.35 18.53
C ALA A 119 -9.07 -15.44 17.47
N HIS A 120 -9.83 -15.13 16.42
CA HIS A 120 -10.13 -16.04 15.32
C HIS A 120 -9.31 -15.72 14.04
N GLY A 121 -8.08 -15.20 14.21
CA GLY A 121 -7.11 -15.01 13.12
C GLY A 121 -7.46 -13.89 12.13
N GLY A 122 -8.42 -13.03 12.48
CA GLY A 122 -8.87 -11.94 11.63
C GLY A 122 -8.20 -10.61 11.92
N ASN A 123 -8.52 -9.64 11.05
CA ASN A 123 -8.18 -8.24 11.19
C ASN A 123 -9.41 -7.38 10.87
N SER A 124 -9.47 -6.19 11.41
CA SER A 124 -10.49 -5.20 11.04
C SER A 124 -9.91 -3.80 11.04
N ASN A 125 -10.47 -2.94 10.19
CA ASN A 125 -10.10 -1.54 10.10
C ASN A 125 -11.25 -0.74 9.45
N ALA A 126 -11.10 0.59 9.40
CA ALA A 126 -11.94 1.48 8.65
C ALA A 126 -11.12 2.68 8.14
N TYR A 127 -11.70 3.48 7.27
CA TYR A 127 -11.17 4.78 6.91
C TYR A 127 -12.30 5.73 6.49
N THR A 128 -12.10 7.01 6.75
CA THR A 128 -12.99 8.10 6.31
C THR A 128 -12.35 8.84 5.14
N GLY A 129 -12.95 8.72 3.97
CA GLY A 129 -12.61 9.48 2.77
C GLY A 129 -13.36 10.81 2.68
N PHE A 130 -13.25 11.46 1.50
CA PHE A 130 -13.98 12.70 1.23
C PHE A 130 -15.47 12.44 1.04
N ASP A 131 -15.85 11.44 0.25
CA ASP A 131 -17.23 11.13 -0.16
C ASP A 131 -17.78 9.80 0.39
N HIS A 132 -16.99 9.07 1.17
CA HIS A 132 -17.44 7.83 1.82
C HIS A 132 -16.61 7.48 3.05
N THR A 133 -17.20 6.66 3.93
CA THR A 133 -16.53 5.96 5.03
C THR A 133 -16.66 4.47 4.79
N ASN A 134 -15.56 3.71 4.91
CA ASN A 134 -15.53 2.28 4.61
C ASN A 134 -15.04 1.48 5.81
N TYR A 135 -15.84 0.54 6.29
CA TYR A 135 -15.57 -0.38 7.40
C TYR A 135 -15.35 -1.77 6.85
N PHE A 136 -14.37 -2.53 7.34
CA PHE A 136 -14.08 -3.86 6.82
C PHE A 136 -13.37 -4.76 7.81
N PHE A 137 -13.54 -6.07 7.63
CA PHE A 137 -12.83 -7.08 8.39
C PHE A 137 -12.67 -8.36 7.59
N ASP A 138 -11.71 -9.21 8.02
CA ASP A 138 -11.61 -10.62 7.66
C ASP A 138 -11.58 -11.48 8.92
N ILE A 139 -11.87 -12.77 8.77
CA ILE A 139 -11.87 -13.75 9.86
C ILE A 139 -11.86 -15.18 9.29
N GLN A 140 -11.51 -16.17 10.10
CA GLN A 140 -11.68 -17.59 9.71
C GLN A 140 -13.14 -17.88 9.33
N PRO A 141 -13.40 -18.70 8.27
CA PRO A 141 -14.75 -18.92 7.76
C PRO A 141 -15.74 -19.47 8.79
N GLU A 142 -15.28 -20.30 9.72
CA GLU A 142 -16.10 -20.92 10.77
C GLU A 142 -16.74 -19.90 11.71
N TYR A 143 -16.07 -18.76 11.92
CA TYR A 143 -16.51 -17.68 12.81
C TYR A 143 -17.14 -16.51 12.07
N PHE A 144 -17.21 -16.60 10.73
CA PHE A 144 -17.61 -15.45 9.90
C PHE A 144 -19.04 -14.99 10.15
N LYS A 145 -20.00 -15.92 10.34
CA LYS A 145 -21.41 -15.55 10.58
C LYS A 145 -21.58 -14.75 11.87
N GLU A 146 -20.85 -15.12 12.93
CA GLU A 146 -20.87 -14.37 14.19
C GLU A 146 -20.12 -13.04 14.05
N GLY A 147 -18.97 -13.02 13.38
CA GLY A 147 -18.22 -11.80 13.09
C GLY A 147 -19.05 -10.79 12.28
N LEU A 148 -19.78 -11.29 11.27
CA LEU A 148 -20.65 -10.46 10.44
C LEU A 148 -21.88 -9.94 11.20
N ASP A 149 -22.43 -10.71 12.13
CA ASP A 149 -23.51 -10.23 12.99
C ASP A 149 -23.03 -9.08 13.90
N ARG A 150 -21.86 -9.21 14.51
CA ARG A 150 -21.23 -8.14 15.30
C ARG A 150 -21.00 -6.89 14.45
N PHE A 151 -20.47 -7.07 13.24
CA PHE A 151 -20.22 -5.99 12.27
C PHE A 151 -21.51 -5.29 11.83
N ALA A 152 -22.57 -6.03 11.56
CA ALA A 152 -23.84 -5.48 11.14
C ALA A 152 -24.46 -4.54 12.21
N GLN A 153 -24.22 -4.82 13.49
CA GLN A 153 -24.75 -4.01 14.58
C GLN A 153 -24.20 -2.58 14.60
N PHE A 154 -23.03 -2.31 14.00
CA PHE A 154 -22.52 -0.95 13.83
C PHE A 154 -23.50 -0.04 13.07
N PHE A 155 -24.26 -0.62 12.15
CA PHE A 155 -25.19 0.08 11.26
C PHE A 155 -26.65 -0.08 11.69
N ILE A 156 -26.93 -0.96 12.64
CA ILE A 156 -28.31 -1.25 13.13
C ILE A 156 -28.57 -0.52 14.44
N SER A 157 -27.68 -0.68 15.43
CA SER A 157 -27.89 -0.16 16.79
C SER A 157 -26.56 0.05 17.52
N PRO A 158 -25.69 0.97 17.01
CA PRO A 158 -24.49 1.34 17.75
C PRO A 158 -24.88 2.06 19.04
N LEU A 159 -24.12 1.86 20.12
CA LEU A 159 -24.39 2.54 21.39
C LEU A 159 -24.08 4.03 21.35
N LEU A 160 -23.05 4.42 20.61
CA LEU A 160 -22.51 5.80 20.58
C LEU A 160 -22.43 6.38 22.01
N ASP A 161 -21.94 5.58 22.96
CA ASP A 161 -22.03 5.86 24.39
C ASP A 161 -21.25 7.12 24.78
N ALA A 162 -21.95 8.08 25.38
CA ALA A 162 -21.39 9.36 25.85
C ALA A 162 -20.20 9.17 26.82
N ALA A 163 -20.12 8.04 27.53
CA ALA A 163 -19.03 7.74 28.46
C ALA A 163 -17.68 7.59 27.74
N TYR A 164 -17.68 7.25 26.44
CA TYR A 164 -16.46 7.06 25.64
C TYR A 164 -16.11 8.27 24.76
N VAL A 165 -16.98 9.27 24.65
CA VAL A 165 -16.78 10.44 23.78
C VAL A 165 -15.46 11.15 24.07
N GLU A 166 -15.16 11.50 25.33
CA GLU A 166 -13.91 12.18 25.68
C GLU A 166 -12.68 11.31 25.41
N ARG A 167 -12.83 10.00 25.59
CA ARG A 167 -11.75 9.04 25.27
C ARG A 167 -11.42 9.06 23.77
N GLU A 168 -12.43 8.95 22.93
CA GLU A 168 -12.22 8.88 21.47
C GLU A 168 -11.86 10.24 20.87
N LYS A 169 -12.31 11.35 21.42
CA LYS A 169 -11.79 12.69 21.08
C LYS A 169 -10.29 12.78 21.28
N ASN A 170 -9.80 12.26 22.41
CA ASN A 170 -8.37 12.22 22.69
C ASN A 170 -7.61 11.27 21.73
N ALA A 171 -8.22 10.15 21.31
CA ALA A 171 -7.65 9.25 20.33
C ALA A 171 -7.48 9.93 18.95
N VAL A 172 -8.53 10.57 18.43
CA VAL A 172 -8.52 11.35 17.19
C VAL A 172 -7.49 12.50 17.27
N HIS A 173 -7.47 13.21 18.38
CA HIS A 173 -6.49 14.28 18.58
C HIS A 173 -5.05 13.78 18.63
N SER A 174 -4.81 12.64 19.26
CA SER A 174 -3.47 12.00 19.31
C SER A 174 -3.03 11.55 17.91
N GLU A 175 -3.95 11.08 17.08
CA GLU A 175 -3.70 10.76 15.68
C GLU A 175 -3.31 12.02 14.89
N TYR A 176 -4.06 13.11 15.02
CA TYR A 176 -3.70 14.38 14.42
C TYR A 176 -2.31 14.88 14.89
N GLN A 177 -2.01 14.82 16.19
CA GLN A 177 -0.72 15.22 16.73
C GLN A 177 0.44 14.37 16.17
N MET A 178 0.24 13.09 15.96
CA MET A 178 1.23 12.22 15.34
C MET A 178 1.56 12.64 13.89
N GLN A 179 0.60 13.24 13.18
CA GLN A 179 0.77 13.67 11.78
C GLN A 179 1.39 15.07 11.65
N ILE A 180 1.51 15.83 12.72
CA ILE A 180 1.79 17.28 12.67
C ILE A 180 3.17 17.61 12.07
N LYS A 181 4.12 16.68 12.17
CA LYS A 181 5.47 16.78 11.57
C LYS A 181 5.66 15.96 10.30
N GLU A 182 4.60 15.41 9.72
CA GLU A 182 4.67 14.64 8.47
C GLU A 182 4.42 15.55 7.25
N ASP A 183 5.42 15.70 6.38
CA ASP A 183 5.35 16.62 5.23
C ASP A 183 4.23 16.28 4.24
N SER A 184 3.82 15.01 4.12
CA SER A 184 2.68 14.61 3.30
C SER A 184 1.35 15.20 3.80
N TRP A 185 1.11 15.19 5.12
CA TRP A 185 -0.07 15.77 5.74
C TRP A 185 0.00 17.30 5.73
N ARG A 186 1.16 17.86 6.06
CA ARG A 186 1.44 19.29 6.01
C ARG A 186 1.20 19.85 4.61
N GLY A 187 1.76 19.21 3.59
CA GLY A 187 1.57 19.58 2.20
C GLY A 187 0.13 19.45 1.73
N SER A 188 -0.55 18.35 2.07
CA SER A 188 -1.97 18.16 1.74
C SER A 188 -2.86 19.25 2.34
N GLN A 189 -2.62 19.62 3.60
CA GLN A 189 -3.43 20.64 4.26
C GLN A 189 -3.16 22.05 3.73
N VAL A 190 -1.90 22.44 3.50
CA VAL A 190 -1.59 23.77 2.96
C VAL A 190 -2.08 23.92 1.51
N GLN A 191 -2.07 22.86 0.71
CA GLN A 191 -2.64 22.88 -0.64
C GLN A 191 -4.14 23.16 -0.66
N LYS A 192 -4.89 22.80 0.39
CA LYS A 192 -6.31 23.15 0.52
C LYS A 192 -6.58 24.65 0.52
N LEU A 193 -5.59 25.49 0.80
CA LEU A 193 -5.71 26.95 0.71
C LEU A 193 -5.88 27.46 -0.74
N THR A 194 -5.53 26.67 -1.75
CA THR A 194 -5.73 26.96 -3.18
C THR A 194 -7.13 26.59 -3.67
N VAL A 195 -7.87 25.83 -2.87
CA VAL A 195 -9.24 25.36 -3.15
C VAL A 195 -10.23 26.52 -2.87
N ASN A 196 -11.35 26.51 -3.58
CA ASN A 196 -12.47 27.38 -3.28
C ASN A 196 -12.91 27.22 -1.81
N PRO A 197 -12.88 28.28 -0.97
CA PRO A 197 -13.23 28.16 0.45
C PRO A 197 -14.66 27.66 0.72
N ASP A 198 -15.57 27.82 -0.24
CA ASP A 198 -16.95 27.34 -0.14
C ASP A 198 -17.06 25.84 -0.45
N HIS A 199 -16.03 25.21 -0.98
CA HIS A 199 -16.00 23.79 -1.30
C HIS A 199 -15.59 22.97 -0.06
N ALA A 200 -16.31 21.89 0.24
CA ALA A 200 -16.05 21.06 1.42
C ALA A 200 -14.60 20.53 1.48
N TYR A 201 -13.97 20.30 0.33
CA TYR A 201 -12.58 19.84 0.24
C TYR A 201 -11.56 20.83 0.85
N ALA A 202 -11.89 22.10 0.99
CA ALA A 202 -11.05 23.10 1.65
C ALA A 202 -10.94 22.92 3.17
N ARG A 203 -11.86 22.13 3.78
CA ARG A 203 -11.95 21.97 5.23
C ARG A 203 -10.85 21.06 5.77
N PHE A 204 -10.50 21.25 7.04
CA PHE A 204 -9.75 20.28 7.84
C PHE A 204 -10.63 19.04 8.04
N SER A 205 -10.07 17.82 8.04
CA SER A 205 -10.90 16.60 8.02
C SER A 205 -10.46 15.50 9.00
N ILE A 206 -9.32 15.67 9.72
CA ILE A 206 -8.87 14.66 10.69
C ILE A 206 -9.71 14.74 11.97
N GLY A 207 -9.98 15.94 12.43
CA GLY A 207 -10.52 16.20 13.76
C GLY A 207 -9.46 16.58 14.78
N ALA A 208 -9.81 17.43 15.73
CA ALA A 208 -8.97 17.87 16.82
C ALA A 208 -9.84 18.23 18.03
N LEU A 209 -9.25 18.34 19.23
CA LEU A 209 -10.02 18.76 20.42
C LEU A 209 -10.75 20.09 20.20
N GLU A 210 -10.16 21.01 19.41
CA GLU A 210 -10.79 22.29 19.06
C GLU A 210 -12.05 22.10 18.18
N THR A 211 -12.05 21.17 17.23
CA THR A 211 -13.18 20.97 16.30
C THR A 211 -14.26 20.05 16.88
N LEU A 212 -13.88 19.22 17.85
CA LEU A 212 -14.75 18.24 18.51
C LEU A 212 -15.13 18.68 19.93
N ASP A 213 -15.11 19.99 20.22
CA ASP A 213 -15.46 20.54 21.53
C ASP A 213 -16.97 20.73 21.73
N GLY A 214 -17.42 20.98 22.99
CA GLY A 214 -18.81 21.25 23.34
C GLY A 214 -19.72 20.03 23.23
N GLU A 215 -20.93 20.20 22.68
CA GLU A 215 -21.95 19.13 22.59
C GLU A 215 -21.74 18.15 21.44
N VAL A 216 -20.51 17.72 21.18
CA VAL A 216 -20.15 16.86 20.04
C VAL A 216 -20.88 15.51 20.06
N HIS A 217 -21.24 14.98 21.23
CA HIS A 217 -21.99 13.73 21.32
C HIS A 217 -23.36 13.84 20.63
N LYS A 218 -24.08 14.96 20.83
CA LYS A 218 -25.34 15.19 20.15
C LYS A 218 -25.14 15.30 18.64
N ASP A 219 -24.16 16.09 18.20
CA ASP A 219 -23.86 16.26 16.77
C ASP A 219 -23.45 14.93 16.11
N LEU A 220 -22.75 14.04 16.88
CA LEU A 220 -22.38 12.70 16.44
C LEU A 220 -23.61 11.79 16.20
N VAL A 221 -24.55 11.79 17.17
CA VAL A 221 -25.81 11.02 17.07
C VAL A 221 -26.66 11.56 15.92
N ASP A 222 -26.84 12.89 15.86
CA ASP A 222 -27.58 13.54 14.77
C ASP A 222 -26.95 13.19 13.41
N PHE A 223 -25.62 13.22 13.27
CA PHE A 223 -24.92 12.87 12.02
C PHE A 223 -25.10 11.39 11.64
N PHE A 224 -25.04 10.47 12.60
CA PHE A 224 -25.34 9.06 12.35
C PHE A 224 -26.79 8.89 11.88
N GLU A 225 -27.75 9.46 12.60
CA GLU A 225 -29.18 9.34 12.27
C GLU A 225 -29.53 9.98 10.92
N GLU A 226 -28.90 11.11 10.54
CA GLU A 226 -29.21 11.84 9.30
C GLU A 226 -28.44 11.33 8.09
N ALA A 227 -27.23 10.80 8.26
CA ALA A 227 -26.32 10.46 7.16
C ALA A 227 -26.25 8.95 6.86
N TYR A 228 -26.46 8.08 7.88
CA TYR A 228 -26.32 6.63 7.73
C TYR A 228 -27.67 6.00 7.34
N SER A 229 -27.86 5.79 6.06
CA SER A 229 -29.10 5.23 5.50
C SER A 229 -28.78 4.09 4.55
N ALA A 230 -29.45 2.93 4.68
CA ALA A 230 -29.20 1.73 3.90
C ALA A 230 -29.12 1.97 2.39
N ASN A 231 -29.94 2.86 1.84
CA ASN A 231 -29.92 3.19 0.41
C ASN A 231 -28.69 4.02 -0.03
N GLN A 232 -27.90 4.53 0.93
CA GLN A 232 -26.60 5.18 0.70
C GLN A 232 -25.45 4.34 1.21
N MET A 233 -25.63 3.01 1.21
CA MET A 233 -24.61 2.05 1.64
C MET A 233 -24.44 0.93 0.63
N ALA A 234 -23.25 0.32 0.65
CA ALA A 234 -22.93 -0.87 -0.12
C ALA A 234 -22.17 -1.87 0.73
N LEU A 235 -22.69 -3.10 0.80
CA LEU A 235 -22.08 -4.23 1.48
C LEU A 235 -21.46 -5.18 0.46
N VAL A 236 -20.23 -5.58 0.69
CA VAL A 236 -19.58 -6.67 -0.07
C VAL A 236 -19.19 -7.77 0.90
N VAL A 237 -19.58 -9.00 0.62
CA VAL A 237 -19.33 -10.19 1.43
C VAL A 237 -18.62 -11.23 0.58
N LEU A 238 -17.47 -11.71 1.04
CA LEU A 238 -16.73 -12.81 0.44
C LEU A 238 -16.61 -13.97 1.43
N SER A 239 -16.98 -15.17 1.03
CA SER A 239 -16.86 -16.36 1.85
C SER A 239 -16.63 -17.61 1.00
N ASN A 240 -16.22 -18.71 1.63
CA ASN A 240 -16.16 -20.05 1.03
C ASN A 240 -17.53 -20.73 0.88
N GLU A 241 -18.58 -20.14 1.46
CA GLU A 241 -19.97 -20.57 1.30
C GLU A 241 -20.50 -20.31 -0.12
N THR A 242 -21.55 -21.04 -0.54
CA THR A 242 -22.19 -20.76 -1.83
C THR A 242 -23.01 -19.46 -1.79
N LEU A 243 -23.26 -18.85 -2.95
CA LEU A 243 -24.10 -17.66 -3.04
C LEU A 243 -25.52 -17.89 -2.48
N ASP A 244 -26.07 -19.09 -2.69
CA ASP A 244 -27.41 -19.47 -2.22
C ASP A 244 -27.46 -19.68 -0.70
N ASP A 245 -26.37 -20.13 -0.09
CA ASP A 245 -26.26 -20.28 1.35
C ASP A 245 -26.04 -18.90 2.04
N MET A 246 -25.29 -18.01 1.42
CA MET A 246 -25.03 -16.67 1.97
C MET A 246 -26.25 -15.75 1.92
N LEU A 247 -26.98 -15.75 0.81
CA LEU A 247 -28.06 -14.78 0.57
C LEU A 247 -29.10 -14.70 1.69
N PRO A 248 -29.65 -15.82 2.22
CA PRO A 248 -30.70 -15.75 3.23
C PRO A 248 -30.26 -15.11 4.55
N TRP A 249 -29.06 -15.45 5.03
CA TRP A 249 -28.60 -14.94 6.32
C TRP A 249 -28.02 -13.52 6.21
N VAL A 250 -27.36 -13.15 5.09
CA VAL A 250 -26.92 -11.78 4.84
C VAL A 250 -28.14 -10.86 4.71
N SER A 251 -29.12 -11.25 3.89
CA SER A 251 -30.35 -10.45 3.73
C SER A 251 -31.09 -10.28 5.06
N LYS A 252 -31.29 -11.35 5.83
CA LYS A 252 -31.95 -11.29 7.12
C LYS A 252 -31.25 -10.33 8.10
N LEU A 253 -29.92 -10.34 8.09
CA LEU A 253 -29.13 -9.54 9.02
C LEU A 253 -29.16 -8.05 8.65
N PHE A 254 -28.90 -7.73 7.39
CA PHE A 254 -28.77 -6.34 6.93
C PHE A 254 -30.09 -5.67 6.54
N SER A 255 -31.20 -6.40 6.41
CA SER A 255 -32.53 -5.79 6.26
C SER A 255 -32.96 -4.97 7.47
N ALA A 256 -32.31 -5.14 8.63
CA ALA A 256 -32.54 -4.35 9.83
C ALA A 256 -31.87 -2.96 9.81
N VAL A 257 -30.96 -2.70 8.87
CA VAL A 257 -30.34 -1.37 8.72
C VAL A 257 -31.40 -0.38 8.27
N SER A 258 -31.52 0.76 8.97
CA SER A 258 -32.51 1.78 8.71
C SER A 258 -32.32 2.42 7.34
N SER A 259 -33.44 2.75 6.67
CA SER A 259 -33.41 3.47 5.38
C SER A 259 -34.30 4.72 5.46
N GLN A 260 -33.74 5.83 5.05
CA GLN A 260 -34.44 7.12 4.99
C GLN A 260 -34.67 7.56 3.53
N ASN A 261 -34.27 6.74 2.56
CA ASN A 261 -34.35 7.06 1.12
C ASN A 261 -33.63 8.39 0.78
N LEU A 262 -32.43 8.56 1.32
CA LEU A 262 -31.62 9.77 1.09
C LEU A 262 -31.16 9.88 -0.36
N GLU A 263 -31.10 11.11 -0.88
CA GLU A 263 -30.47 11.38 -2.17
C GLU A 263 -28.94 11.29 -2.04
N PRO A 264 -28.23 10.91 -3.13
CA PRO A 264 -26.77 10.98 -3.17
C PRO A 264 -26.24 12.37 -2.83
N SER A 265 -25.18 12.46 -2.06
CA SER A 265 -24.49 13.72 -1.79
C SER A 265 -23.70 14.14 -3.03
N VAL A 266 -24.11 15.21 -3.68
CA VAL A 266 -23.44 15.75 -4.89
C VAL A 266 -23.23 17.24 -4.74
N SER A 267 -21.97 17.67 -4.73
CA SER A 267 -21.61 19.08 -4.78
C SER A 267 -21.62 19.59 -6.22
N SER A 268 -22.18 20.77 -6.44
CA SER A 268 -22.05 21.52 -7.70
C SER A 268 -21.05 22.68 -7.58
N ILE A 269 -20.41 22.84 -6.43
CA ILE A 269 -19.45 23.91 -6.16
C ILE A 269 -18.16 23.60 -6.90
N PRO A 270 -17.61 24.54 -7.71
CA PRO A 270 -16.34 24.32 -8.39
C PRO A 270 -15.20 24.22 -7.36
N LEU A 271 -14.31 23.24 -7.57
CA LEU A 271 -13.15 23.03 -6.71
C LEU A 271 -12.26 24.27 -6.58
N VAL A 272 -12.10 25.02 -7.68
CA VAL A 272 -11.30 26.24 -7.75
C VAL A 272 -12.10 27.32 -8.46
N LYS A 273 -12.16 28.53 -7.91
CA LYS A 273 -12.76 29.68 -8.60
C LYS A 273 -11.83 30.20 -9.71
N THR A 274 -12.35 30.51 -10.88
CA THR A 274 -11.56 31.06 -12.00
C THR A 274 -10.71 32.29 -11.57
N ALA A 275 -11.23 33.10 -10.64
CA ALA A 275 -10.50 34.26 -10.10
C ALA A 275 -9.29 33.88 -9.21
N GLN A 276 -9.14 32.63 -8.84
CA GLN A 276 -7.97 32.11 -8.10
C GLN A 276 -6.88 31.56 -9.02
N LEU A 277 -7.09 31.59 -10.33
CA LEU A 277 -6.17 31.04 -11.33
C LEU A 277 -5.58 32.13 -12.24
N PRO A 278 -4.34 31.96 -12.71
CA PRO A 278 -3.36 31.02 -12.20
C PRO A 278 -2.87 31.43 -10.81
N SER A 279 -2.36 30.47 -10.04
CA SER A 279 -1.81 30.76 -8.71
C SER A 279 -0.52 30.02 -8.42
N THR A 280 0.29 30.58 -7.53
CA THR A 280 1.53 29.96 -7.04
C THR A 280 1.48 29.90 -5.53
N LEU A 281 1.50 28.68 -4.99
CA LEU A 281 1.65 28.37 -3.58
C LEU A 281 3.10 27.99 -3.31
N ARG A 282 3.76 28.63 -2.33
CA ARG A 282 5.09 28.24 -1.84
C ARG A 282 4.98 27.87 -0.37
N TYR A 283 5.51 26.72 0.03
CA TYR A 283 5.41 26.29 1.43
C TYR A 283 6.62 25.51 1.91
N GLN A 284 6.86 25.56 3.24
CA GLN A 284 8.01 24.93 3.86
C GLN A 284 7.76 23.45 4.14
N THR A 285 8.76 22.59 3.80
CA THR A 285 8.87 21.21 4.24
C THR A 285 9.81 21.09 5.44
N LEU A 286 9.66 20.05 6.24
CA LEU A 286 10.58 19.68 7.31
C LEU A 286 11.74 18.85 6.76
N LYS A 287 11.45 17.90 5.88
CA LYS A 287 12.46 17.09 5.20
C LYS A 287 13.13 17.90 4.08
N SER A 288 14.33 17.49 3.70
CA SER A 288 15.13 18.17 2.67
C SER A 288 14.64 17.89 1.24
N GLU A 289 13.34 17.63 1.08
CA GLU A 289 12.73 17.42 -0.21
C GLU A 289 12.25 18.71 -0.84
N ARG A 290 12.40 18.81 -2.16
CA ARG A 290 11.95 19.96 -2.95
C ARG A 290 11.10 19.45 -4.09
N THR A 291 9.91 20.02 -4.26
CA THR A 291 9.03 19.66 -5.37
C THR A 291 8.44 20.91 -6.03
N VAL A 292 8.10 20.76 -7.30
CA VAL A 292 7.15 21.63 -7.98
C VAL A 292 6.02 20.77 -8.54
N SER A 293 4.79 21.09 -8.15
CA SER A 293 3.58 20.40 -8.58
C SER A 293 2.69 21.33 -9.38
N TYR A 294 2.17 20.84 -10.49
CA TYR A 294 1.24 21.57 -11.36
C TYR A 294 -0.11 20.88 -11.29
N THR A 295 -1.12 21.55 -10.78
CA THR A 295 -2.48 21.02 -10.71
C THR A 295 -3.38 21.84 -11.64
N PHE A 296 -3.97 21.15 -12.62
CA PHE A 296 -4.91 21.73 -13.59
C PHE A 296 -6.34 21.31 -13.19
N PRO A 297 -7.17 22.26 -12.69
CA PRO A 297 -8.58 21.99 -12.43
C PRO A 297 -9.34 21.70 -13.72
N LEU A 298 -10.16 20.65 -13.67
CA LEU A 298 -10.98 20.18 -14.79
C LEU A 298 -12.42 19.93 -14.30
N GLY A 299 -13.35 19.81 -15.23
CA GLY A 299 -14.74 19.50 -14.93
C GLY A 299 -14.99 18.01 -14.67
N PRO A 300 -16.27 17.57 -14.73
CA PRO A 300 -16.68 16.20 -14.47
C PRO A 300 -16.18 15.25 -15.54
N LEU A 301 -15.41 14.22 -15.15
CA LEU A 301 -14.81 13.25 -16.07
C LEU A 301 -15.22 11.80 -15.80
N ARG A 302 -15.93 11.50 -14.71
CA ARG A 302 -16.37 10.15 -14.34
C ARG A 302 -17.10 9.45 -15.49
N GLN A 303 -17.94 10.16 -16.22
CA GLN A 303 -18.70 9.62 -17.37
C GLN A 303 -17.82 9.06 -18.48
N TYR A 304 -16.53 9.44 -18.54
CA TYR A 304 -15.58 8.99 -19.54
C TYR A 304 -14.69 7.83 -19.07
N TYR A 305 -15.07 7.12 -17.98
CA TYR A 305 -14.26 6.01 -17.42
C TYR A 305 -13.95 4.89 -18.42
N ARG A 306 -14.78 4.70 -19.48
CA ARG A 306 -14.55 3.75 -20.57
C ARG A 306 -13.54 4.23 -21.61
N ILE A 307 -13.28 5.54 -21.67
CA ILE A 307 -12.37 6.18 -22.64
C ILE A 307 -11.02 6.47 -21.98
N LYS A 308 -11.01 6.87 -20.68
CA LYS A 308 -9.84 7.31 -19.90
C LYS A 308 -8.98 8.34 -20.61
N PRO A 309 -9.54 9.49 -20.99
CA PRO A 309 -8.83 10.49 -21.78
C PRO A 309 -7.65 11.11 -21.00
N LEU A 310 -7.77 11.25 -19.66
CA LEU A 310 -6.68 11.74 -18.82
C LEU A 310 -5.59 10.67 -18.62
N GLY A 311 -5.93 9.39 -18.58
CA GLY A 311 -4.93 8.30 -18.54
C GLY A 311 -3.98 8.34 -19.73
N TYR A 312 -4.50 8.66 -20.95
CA TYR A 312 -3.67 8.90 -22.13
C TYR A 312 -2.70 10.08 -21.94
N LEU A 313 -3.18 11.19 -21.38
CA LEU A 313 -2.35 12.38 -21.13
C LEU A 313 -1.35 12.15 -20.00
N SER A 314 -1.75 11.47 -18.92
CA SER A 314 -0.88 11.10 -17.81
C SER A 314 0.30 10.23 -18.28
N ASN A 315 0.02 9.27 -19.16
CA ASN A 315 1.07 8.41 -19.73
C ASN A 315 2.11 9.19 -20.55
N LEU A 316 1.66 10.19 -21.33
CA LEU A 316 2.57 11.04 -22.11
C LEU A 316 3.38 12.00 -21.23
N LEU A 317 2.73 12.68 -20.29
CA LEU A 317 3.37 13.67 -19.41
C LEU A 317 4.31 13.02 -18.40
N GLY A 318 3.95 11.84 -17.88
CA GLY A 318 4.77 11.06 -16.95
C GLY A 318 5.76 10.12 -17.64
N HIS A 319 5.91 10.16 -18.97
CA HIS A 319 6.81 9.25 -19.68
C HIS A 319 8.28 9.54 -19.33
N GLU A 320 9.08 8.47 -19.12
CA GLU A 320 10.48 8.58 -18.68
C GLU A 320 11.51 8.19 -19.77
N GLY A 321 11.04 7.64 -20.89
CA GLY A 321 11.88 7.23 -22.02
C GLY A 321 12.47 8.39 -22.80
N GLU A 322 13.21 8.06 -23.86
CA GLU A 322 13.86 9.04 -24.74
C GLU A 322 12.85 10.06 -25.32
N GLY A 323 13.23 11.32 -25.33
CA GLY A 323 12.42 12.44 -25.81
C GLY A 323 11.38 12.94 -24.80
N SER A 324 11.27 12.36 -23.63
CA SER A 324 10.35 12.81 -22.58
C SER A 324 10.85 14.04 -21.83
N LEU A 325 9.92 14.72 -21.15
CA LEU A 325 10.25 15.82 -20.24
C LEU A 325 11.13 15.32 -19.08
N HIS A 326 10.83 14.13 -18.52
CA HIS A 326 11.64 13.49 -17.49
C HIS A 326 13.11 13.33 -17.94
N LYS A 327 13.34 12.69 -19.08
CA LYS A 327 14.71 12.43 -19.60
C LYS A 327 15.49 13.73 -19.85
N LEU A 328 14.82 14.76 -20.41
CA LEU A 328 15.44 16.07 -20.65
C LEU A 328 15.88 16.74 -19.34
N LEU A 329 15.00 16.80 -18.33
CA LEU A 329 15.29 17.50 -17.08
C LEU A 329 16.27 16.71 -16.19
N THR A 330 16.21 15.38 -16.24
CA THR A 330 17.18 14.49 -15.59
C THR A 330 18.58 14.69 -16.19
N GLY A 331 18.68 14.80 -17.53
CA GLY A 331 19.94 15.08 -18.22
C GLY A 331 20.52 16.45 -17.94
N LYS A 332 19.75 17.38 -17.35
CA LYS A 332 20.22 18.69 -16.85
C LYS A 332 20.59 18.66 -15.37
N GLY A 333 20.47 17.51 -14.70
CA GLY A 333 20.68 17.39 -13.26
C GLY A 333 19.67 18.14 -12.39
N TRP A 334 18.50 18.53 -12.92
CA TRP A 334 17.53 19.38 -12.23
C TRP A 334 16.48 18.61 -11.46
N ILE A 335 16.18 17.37 -11.84
CA ILE A 335 15.11 16.60 -11.22
C ILE A 335 15.62 15.27 -10.67
N THR A 336 14.90 14.78 -9.65
CA THR A 336 15.06 13.45 -9.06
C THR A 336 13.99 12.49 -9.56
N GLY A 337 12.86 13.01 -10.06
CA GLY A 337 11.76 12.22 -10.61
C GLY A 337 10.65 13.12 -11.15
N LEU A 338 9.78 12.54 -11.98
CA LEU A 338 8.59 13.19 -12.52
C LEU A 338 7.45 12.18 -12.57
N GLY A 339 6.27 12.56 -12.10
CA GLY A 339 5.04 11.78 -12.22
C GLY A 339 3.90 12.63 -12.77
N ALA A 340 2.98 12.00 -13.50
CA ALA A 340 1.75 12.65 -13.93
C ALA A 340 0.56 11.71 -13.70
N TYR A 341 -0.52 12.23 -13.14
CA TYR A 341 -1.70 11.47 -12.80
C TYR A 341 -2.95 12.35 -12.81
N ASP A 342 -4.09 11.71 -12.94
CA ASP A 342 -5.39 12.33 -12.77
C ASP A 342 -6.06 11.87 -11.48
N ARG A 343 -6.90 12.72 -10.93
CA ARG A 343 -7.69 12.42 -9.75
C ARG A 343 -9.06 13.06 -9.85
N GLU A 344 -10.08 12.27 -9.58
CA GLU A 344 -11.40 12.78 -9.31
C GLU A 344 -11.49 13.20 -7.83
N ILE A 345 -11.96 14.41 -7.58
CA ILE A 345 -12.18 14.94 -6.23
C ILE A 345 -13.60 14.63 -5.78
N ASP A 346 -14.54 14.87 -6.68
CA ASP A 346 -15.96 14.56 -6.54
C ASP A 346 -16.60 14.43 -7.93
N PRO A 347 -17.88 14.06 -8.06
CA PRO A 347 -18.52 13.87 -9.37
C PRO A 347 -18.47 15.07 -10.32
N ALA A 348 -18.33 16.30 -9.79
CA ALA A 348 -18.29 17.54 -10.59
C ALA A 348 -16.86 18.03 -10.90
N ASN A 349 -15.87 17.56 -10.16
CA ASN A 349 -14.52 18.14 -10.15
C ASN A 349 -13.45 17.06 -10.30
N SER A 350 -12.61 17.21 -11.31
CA SER A 350 -11.40 16.41 -11.51
C SER A 350 -10.17 17.31 -11.62
N VAL A 351 -9.00 16.75 -11.43
CA VAL A 351 -7.73 17.46 -11.64
C VAL A 351 -6.77 16.57 -12.43
N MET A 352 -5.92 17.22 -13.23
CA MET A 352 -4.71 16.62 -13.80
C MET A 352 -3.51 17.21 -13.08
N SER A 353 -2.60 16.36 -12.60
CA SER A 353 -1.41 16.79 -11.85
C SER A 353 -0.13 16.31 -12.52
N VAL A 354 0.92 17.14 -12.44
CA VAL A 354 2.29 16.79 -12.79
C VAL A 354 3.17 17.18 -11.60
N ASP A 355 3.82 16.20 -10.99
CA ASP A 355 4.70 16.38 -9.83
C ASP A 355 6.15 16.16 -10.25
N ILE A 356 7.04 17.09 -9.92
CA ILE A 356 8.45 17.04 -10.25
C ILE A 356 9.26 17.19 -8.98
N GLY A 357 9.99 16.13 -8.60
CA GLY A 357 11.02 16.18 -7.56
C GLY A 357 12.24 16.94 -8.05
N LEU A 358 12.71 17.93 -7.28
CA LEU A 358 13.80 18.81 -7.68
C LEU A 358 15.09 18.49 -6.92
N THR A 359 16.23 18.57 -7.64
CA THR A 359 17.53 18.71 -6.98
C THR A 359 17.68 20.14 -6.40
N PRO A 360 18.64 20.40 -5.51
CA PRO A 360 18.94 21.77 -5.09
C PRO A 360 19.25 22.73 -6.26
N GLU A 361 19.85 22.21 -7.34
CA GLU A 361 20.09 22.98 -8.57
C GLU A 361 18.79 23.22 -9.34
N GLY A 362 17.94 22.18 -9.52
CA GLY A 362 16.64 22.32 -10.16
C GLY A 362 15.73 23.33 -9.45
N ALA A 363 15.81 23.43 -8.12
CA ALA A 363 15.04 24.41 -7.37
C ALA A 363 15.44 25.89 -7.69
N ARG A 364 16.62 26.13 -8.25
CA ARG A 364 17.04 27.45 -8.74
C ARG A 364 16.55 27.72 -10.15
N HIS A 365 16.13 26.70 -10.87
CA HIS A 365 15.70 26.72 -12.27
C HIS A 365 14.20 26.46 -12.45
N ILE A 366 13.38 26.70 -11.42
CA ILE A 366 11.92 26.50 -11.50
C ILE A 366 11.28 27.26 -12.66
N PRO A 367 11.65 28.55 -12.97
CA PRO A 367 11.10 29.25 -14.13
C PRO A 367 11.40 28.55 -15.45
N GLU A 368 12.58 27.95 -15.62
CA GLU A 368 12.94 27.18 -16.80
C GLU A 368 12.21 25.82 -16.82
N VAL A 369 12.04 25.14 -15.68
CA VAL A 369 11.25 23.91 -15.57
C VAL A 369 9.81 24.18 -15.99
N ASN A 370 9.21 25.30 -15.52
CA ASN A 370 7.90 25.78 -15.98
C ASN A 370 7.88 25.93 -17.52
N GLY A 371 8.91 26.57 -18.10
CA GLY A 371 9.02 26.74 -19.54
C GLY A 371 9.08 25.41 -20.31
N TYR A 372 9.85 24.45 -19.86
CA TYR A 372 9.93 23.12 -20.49
C TYR A 372 8.62 22.32 -20.39
N LEU A 373 7.91 22.38 -19.25
CA LEU A 373 6.60 21.72 -19.13
C LEU A 373 5.61 22.30 -20.16
N PHE A 374 5.50 23.63 -20.24
CA PHE A 374 4.56 24.25 -21.18
C PHE A 374 5.01 24.11 -22.64
N ALA A 375 6.32 24.06 -22.93
CA ALA A 375 6.84 23.72 -24.26
C ALA A 375 6.47 22.26 -24.64
N TYR A 376 6.50 21.32 -23.70
CA TYR A 376 6.08 19.95 -23.95
C TYR A 376 4.56 19.87 -24.19
N LEU A 377 3.75 20.55 -23.36
CA LEU A 377 2.31 20.66 -23.59
C LEU A 377 1.97 21.28 -24.96
N ASP A 378 2.72 22.29 -25.41
CA ASP A 378 2.56 22.89 -26.74
C ASP A 378 2.96 21.93 -27.87
N LEU A 379 4.02 21.12 -27.66
CA LEU A 379 4.39 20.05 -28.57
C LEU A 379 3.26 19.04 -28.71
N LEU A 380 2.67 18.62 -27.59
CA LEU A 380 1.53 17.67 -27.59
C LEU A 380 0.30 18.25 -28.31
N ARG A 381 0.01 19.57 -28.16
CA ARG A 381 -1.09 20.25 -28.87
C ARG A 381 -0.86 20.36 -30.39
N GLN A 382 0.39 20.57 -30.80
CA GLN A 382 0.76 20.63 -32.21
C GLN A 382 0.84 19.25 -32.85
N ALA A 383 1.18 18.24 -32.08
CA ALA A 383 1.19 16.86 -32.54
C ALA A 383 -0.25 16.36 -32.75
N LYS A 384 -0.40 15.41 -33.68
CA LYS A 384 -1.66 14.68 -33.80
C LYS A 384 -1.81 13.74 -32.62
N ILE A 385 -3.02 13.69 -32.03
CA ILE A 385 -3.33 12.66 -31.01
C ILE A 385 -3.31 11.29 -31.69
N GLU A 386 -2.28 10.51 -31.37
CA GLU A 386 -1.97 9.25 -32.05
C GLU A 386 -2.75 8.08 -31.46
N LYS A 387 -3.58 7.44 -32.29
CA LYS A 387 -4.39 6.29 -31.86
C LYS A 387 -3.56 5.09 -31.41
N TRP A 388 -2.41 4.86 -32.03
CA TRP A 388 -1.57 3.72 -31.65
C TRP A 388 -1.05 3.80 -30.22
N LEU A 389 -0.77 4.99 -29.69
CA LEU A 389 -0.41 5.19 -28.27
C LEU A 389 -1.55 4.81 -27.33
N TYR A 390 -2.79 5.11 -27.71
CA TYR A 390 -3.97 4.68 -26.98
C TYR A 390 -4.16 3.16 -27.06
N ASP A 391 -3.98 2.59 -28.26
CA ASP A 391 -4.14 1.16 -28.49
C ASP A 391 -3.13 0.32 -27.68
N GLU A 392 -1.88 0.79 -27.55
CA GLU A 392 -0.88 0.13 -26.68
C GLU A 392 -1.31 0.11 -25.21
N GLN A 393 -1.78 1.25 -24.69
CA GLN A 393 -2.30 1.33 -23.33
C GLN A 393 -3.53 0.44 -23.14
N ALA A 394 -4.44 0.42 -24.12
CA ALA A 394 -5.63 -0.43 -24.10
C ALA A 394 -5.27 -1.93 -24.10
N VAL A 395 -4.25 -2.35 -24.87
CA VAL A 395 -3.76 -3.74 -24.85
C VAL A 395 -3.22 -4.11 -23.48
N VAL A 396 -2.39 -3.27 -22.87
CA VAL A 396 -1.84 -3.51 -21.52
C VAL A 396 -2.96 -3.59 -20.49
N ALA A 397 -3.93 -2.67 -20.54
CA ALA A 397 -5.07 -2.66 -19.64
C ALA A 397 -5.94 -3.95 -19.80
N ALA A 398 -6.22 -4.36 -21.03
CA ALA A 398 -6.97 -5.58 -21.32
C ALA A 398 -6.24 -6.85 -20.82
N LEU A 399 -4.92 -6.94 -21.01
CA LEU A 399 -4.10 -8.02 -20.46
C LEU A 399 -4.07 -7.98 -18.93
N GLY A 400 -4.01 -6.79 -18.34
CA GLY A 400 -4.09 -6.58 -16.89
C GLY A 400 -5.39 -7.14 -16.30
N PHE A 401 -6.52 -6.91 -16.96
CA PHE A 401 -7.81 -7.49 -16.56
C PHE A 401 -7.89 -9.00 -16.81
N ARG A 402 -7.53 -9.45 -18.02
CA ARG A 402 -7.60 -10.87 -18.39
C ARG A 402 -6.80 -11.75 -17.42
N PHE A 403 -5.64 -11.30 -17.00
CA PHE A 403 -4.73 -12.03 -16.11
C PHE A 403 -4.62 -11.33 -14.73
N LYS A 404 -5.74 -10.79 -14.26
CA LYS A 404 -5.82 -10.18 -12.93
C LYS A 404 -5.48 -11.23 -11.87
N SER A 405 -4.49 -10.91 -11.05
CA SER A 405 -4.13 -11.74 -9.90
C SER A 405 -5.20 -11.64 -8.81
N GLN A 406 -5.41 -12.73 -8.07
CA GLN A 406 -6.28 -12.68 -6.89
C GLN A 406 -5.65 -11.84 -5.78
N SER A 407 -6.50 -11.08 -5.09
CA SER A 407 -6.17 -10.34 -3.88
C SER A 407 -6.65 -11.11 -2.64
N GLN A 408 -6.17 -10.73 -1.46
CA GLN A 408 -6.72 -11.21 -0.19
C GLN A 408 -8.23 -10.92 -0.12
N ALA A 409 -8.94 -11.69 0.71
CA ALA A 409 -10.39 -11.55 0.86
C ALA A 409 -10.76 -10.13 1.31
N MET A 410 -10.07 -9.59 2.32
CA MET A 410 -10.30 -8.24 2.83
C MET A 410 -10.04 -7.15 1.78
N ASP A 411 -8.92 -7.23 1.03
CA ASP A 411 -8.60 -6.27 -0.03
C ASP A 411 -9.67 -6.29 -1.14
N THR A 412 -10.17 -7.48 -1.47
CA THR A 412 -11.22 -7.65 -2.48
C THR A 412 -12.50 -6.92 -2.08
N VAL A 413 -13.02 -7.15 -0.86
CA VAL A 413 -14.27 -6.52 -0.41
C VAL A 413 -14.10 -5.02 -0.20
N THR A 414 -12.96 -4.59 0.36
CA THR A 414 -12.63 -3.18 0.61
C THR A 414 -12.54 -2.36 -0.67
N SER A 415 -12.01 -2.94 -1.75
CA SER A 415 -11.89 -2.26 -3.04
C SER A 415 -13.20 -2.17 -3.81
N ILE A 416 -14.13 -3.12 -3.63
CA ILE A 416 -15.40 -3.16 -4.37
C ILE A 416 -16.49 -2.31 -3.69
N ALA A 417 -16.58 -2.28 -2.37
CA ALA A 417 -17.66 -1.62 -1.67
C ALA A 417 -17.81 -0.12 -2.02
N PRO A 418 -16.75 0.72 -2.01
CA PRO A 418 -16.89 2.13 -2.33
C PRO A 418 -17.28 2.40 -3.78
N VAL A 419 -16.84 1.56 -4.72
CA VAL A 419 -17.05 1.81 -6.16
C VAL A 419 -18.46 1.46 -6.64
N LEU A 420 -19.28 0.82 -5.79
CA LEU A 420 -20.71 0.58 -6.07
C LEU A 420 -21.55 1.86 -6.20
N GLN A 421 -21.02 3.02 -5.79
CA GLN A 421 -21.64 4.31 -6.05
C GLN A 421 -21.21 4.92 -7.41
N TYR A 422 -20.10 4.44 -8.02
CA TYR A 422 -19.49 5.10 -9.16
C TYR A 422 -19.80 4.42 -10.50
N TYR A 423 -19.88 3.08 -10.50
CA TYR A 423 -19.97 2.30 -11.73
C TYR A 423 -21.24 1.46 -11.78
N PRO A 424 -21.76 1.17 -12.99
CA PRO A 424 -22.78 0.13 -13.19
C PRO A 424 -22.31 -1.20 -12.60
N VAL A 425 -23.26 -1.98 -12.10
CA VAL A 425 -22.96 -3.29 -11.48
C VAL A 425 -22.18 -4.21 -12.41
N SER A 426 -22.48 -4.21 -13.72
CA SER A 426 -21.74 -4.99 -14.71
C SER A 426 -20.26 -4.68 -14.76
N ASP A 427 -19.89 -3.43 -14.49
CA ASP A 427 -18.54 -2.91 -14.71
C ASP A 427 -17.67 -2.85 -13.45
N LEU A 428 -18.20 -3.22 -12.28
CA LEU A 428 -17.53 -3.09 -10.99
C LEU A 428 -16.08 -3.59 -10.98
N LEU A 429 -15.80 -4.72 -11.63
CA LEU A 429 -14.47 -5.32 -11.63
C LEU A 429 -13.63 -4.90 -12.84
N ILE A 430 -14.26 -4.51 -13.95
CA ILE A 430 -13.58 -4.20 -15.20
C ILE A 430 -13.33 -2.70 -15.40
N ALA A 431 -14.11 -1.81 -14.76
CA ALA A 431 -14.03 -0.36 -14.95
C ALA A 431 -12.59 0.21 -14.86
N PRO A 432 -11.72 -0.22 -13.92
CA PRO A 432 -10.34 0.25 -13.86
C PRO A 432 -9.49 -0.08 -15.09
N TYR A 433 -9.91 -1.06 -15.92
CA TYR A 433 -9.17 -1.56 -17.06
C TYR A 433 -9.77 -1.17 -18.42
N LEU A 434 -10.94 -0.50 -18.42
CA LEU A 434 -11.61 -0.15 -19.68
C LEU A 434 -10.86 0.97 -20.41
N MET A 435 -10.52 0.72 -21.65
CA MET A 435 -10.04 1.67 -22.67
C MET A 435 -10.63 1.19 -24.03
N GLU A 436 -11.92 1.34 -24.20
CA GLU A 436 -12.65 0.70 -25.30
C GLU A 436 -12.76 1.57 -26.56
N GLN A 437 -12.74 2.89 -26.38
CA GLN A 437 -13.07 3.80 -27.45
C GLN A 437 -12.10 5.00 -27.48
N PHE A 438 -11.32 5.08 -28.53
CA PHE A 438 -10.46 6.24 -28.77
C PHE A 438 -11.28 7.48 -29.17
N ASP A 439 -11.19 8.55 -28.39
CA ASP A 439 -11.77 9.85 -28.70
C ASP A 439 -10.69 10.95 -28.71
N GLY A 440 -10.02 11.10 -29.84
CA GLY A 440 -8.98 12.10 -30.02
C GLY A 440 -9.50 13.56 -29.92
N LYS A 441 -10.82 13.81 -30.13
CA LYS A 441 -11.39 15.16 -29.94
C LYS A 441 -11.51 15.48 -28.45
N LEU A 442 -12.01 14.55 -27.66
CA LEU A 442 -12.10 14.70 -26.21
C LEU A 442 -10.71 14.90 -25.59
N ILE A 443 -9.75 14.06 -25.98
CA ILE A 443 -8.36 14.17 -25.50
C ILE A 443 -7.78 15.56 -25.86
N SER A 444 -7.97 16.02 -27.10
CA SER A 444 -7.51 17.36 -27.53
C SER A 444 -8.20 18.49 -26.76
N ALA A 445 -9.49 18.36 -26.49
CA ALA A 445 -10.25 19.35 -25.72
C ALA A 445 -9.75 19.45 -24.27
N LEU A 446 -9.41 18.33 -23.64
CA LEU A 446 -8.82 18.31 -22.30
C LEU A 446 -7.39 18.86 -22.31
N LEU A 447 -6.57 18.45 -23.26
CA LEU A 447 -5.21 18.97 -23.42
C LEU A 447 -5.20 20.51 -23.64
N SER A 448 -6.22 21.06 -24.31
CA SER A 448 -6.35 22.53 -24.49
C SER A 448 -6.61 23.28 -23.19
N GLN A 449 -7.06 22.62 -22.10
CA GLN A 449 -7.29 23.20 -20.79
C GLN A 449 -6.03 23.18 -19.89
N LEU A 450 -4.99 22.41 -20.24
CA LEU A 450 -3.75 22.34 -19.47
C LEU A 450 -2.85 23.54 -19.82
N THR A 451 -3.25 24.75 -19.43
CA THR A 451 -2.58 26.01 -19.82
C THR A 451 -1.98 26.72 -18.62
N SER A 452 -1.07 27.68 -18.89
CA SER A 452 -0.48 28.53 -17.85
C SER A 452 -1.49 29.43 -17.12
N ASP A 453 -2.67 29.65 -17.71
CA ASP A 453 -3.75 30.44 -17.10
C ASP A 453 -4.73 29.56 -16.27
N ASN A 454 -4.68 28.24 -16.44
CA ASN A 454 -5.53 27.27 -15.74
C ASN A 454 -4.68 26.32 -14.89
N VAL A 455 -3.81 26.85 -14.05
CA VAL A 455 -2.90 26.02 -13.24
C VAL A 455 -2.70 26.58 -11.84
N ILE A 456 -2.57 25.67 -10.88
CA ILE A 456 -2.02 25.92 -9.54
C ILE A 456 -0.61 25.33 -9.53
N VAL A 457 0.39 26.17 -9.30
CA VAL A 457 1.78 25.74 -9.13
C VAL A 457 2.11 25.72 -7.64
N SER A 458 2.34 24.54 -7.09
CA SER A 458 2.74 24.35 -5.69
C SER A 458 4.24 24.06 -5.62
N ILE A 459 4.98 24.89 -4.92
CA ILE A 459 6.44 24.78 -4.74
C ILE A 459 6.72 24.50 -3.28
N SER A 460 7.42 23.41 -2.99
CA SER A 460 7.78 23.05 -1.63
C SER A 460 9.30 22.89 -1.45
N GLY A 461 9.76 23.21 -0.26
CA GLY A 461 11.17 23.03 0.09
C GLY A 461 11.50 23.53 1.51
N PRO A 462 12.61 23.05 2.10
CA PRO A 462 12.96 23.41 3.48
C PRO A 462 13.39 24.86 3.64
N ASP A 463 13.83 25.49 2.55
CA ASP A 463 14.38 26.87 2.57
C ASP A 463 13.30 27.94 2.41
N ILE A 464 12.03 27.55 2.25
CA ILE A 464 10.90 28.48 2.07
C ILE A 464 10.48 29.01 3.45
N GLN A 465 10.50 30.34 3.61
CA GLN A 465 10.19 31.01 4.89
C GLN A 465 8.67 31.23 5.07
N GLY A 466 7.97 31.62 3.99
CA GLY A 466 6.56 32.02 4.02
C GLY A 466 6.24 33.24 4.87
N GLY A 467 5.35 34.10 4.40
CA GLY A 467 4.85 35.30 5.13
C GLY A 467 3.59 34.99 5.94
N GLN A 468 2.99 33.83 5.76
CA GLN A 468 1.77 33.37 6.46
C GLN A 468 2.00 32.00 7.08
N THR A 469 1.14 31.59 7.99
CA THR A 469 1.19 30.28 8.64
C THR A 469 -0.16 29.59 8.52
N GLU A 470 -0.17 28.36 8.00
CA GLU A 470 -1.37 27.54 7.93
C GLU A 470 -1.79 27.12 9.35
N LYS A 471 -3.09 27.16 9.62
CA LYS A 471 -3.66 27.06 10.98
C LYS A 471 -3.38 25.72 11.67
N TRP A 472 -3.55 24.60 10.96
CA TRP A 472 -3.61 23.27 11.60
C TRP A 472 -2.23 22.65 11.80
N PHE A 473 -1.40 22.69 10.78
CA PHE A 473 -0.06 22.09 10.80
C PHE A 473 1.05 23.10 11.01
N GLY A 474 0.71 24.39 11.11
CA GLY A 474 1.71 25.44 11.34
C GLY A 474 2.67 25.61 10.17
N VAL A 475 2.24 25.32 8.93
CA VAL A 475 3.09 25.38 7.75
C VAL A 475 3.31 26.81 7.32
N PRO A 476 4.57 27.33 7.28
CA PRO A 476 4.86 28.61 6.66
C PRO A 476 4.59 28.55 5.15
N TYR A 477 3.87 29.54 4.61
CA TYR A 477 3.52 29.61 3.20
C TYR A 477 3.35 31.01 2.66
N ASP A 478 3.40 31.14 1.33
CA ASP A 478 2.95 32.28 0.54
C ASP A 478 2.02 31.79 -0.58
N LEU A 479 0.88 32.46 -0.76
CA LEU A 479 -0.06 32.17 -1.86
C LEU A 479 -0.26 33.45 -2.68
N ASN A 480 0.08 33.38 -3.97
CA ASN A 480 -0.03 34.50 -4.91
C ASN A 480 -0.92 34.10 -6.09
N VAL A 481 -1.93 34.91 -6.37
CA VAL A 481 -2.77 34.78 -7.58
C VAL A 481 -2.22 35.73 -8.65
N GLY A 482 -1.95 35.19 -9.82
CA GLY A 482 -1.37 35.93 -10.96
C GLY A 482 -0.48 35.04 -11.86
N PRO A 483 0.03 35.60 -12.94
CA PRO A 483 0.84 34.83 -13.87
C PRO A 483 2.01 34.09 -13.19
N ILE A 484 2.25 32.84 -13.62
CA ILE A 484 3.37 32.05 -13.14
C ILE A 484 4.70 32.58 -13.68
N ASP A 485 5.74 32.53 -12.88
CA ASP A 485 7.10 32.87 -13.32
C ASP A 485 7.63 31.80 -14.27
N MET A 486 7.94 32.17 -15.50
CA MET A 486 8.30 31.23 -16.57
C MET A 486 9.30 31.81 -17.53
N VAL A 487 10.39 31.09 -17.80
CA VAL A 487 11.33 31.35 -18.87
C VAL A 487 10.98 30.46 -20.06
N LEU A 488 10.67 31.07 -21.21
CA LEU A 488 10.34 30.33 -22.41
C LEU A 488 11.47 29.37 -22.80
N ALA A 489 11.16 28.11 -22.92
CA ALA A 489 12.10 27.04 -23.26
C ALA A 489 11.86 26.50 -24.68
N PRO A 490 12.92 26.11 -25.41
CA PRO A 490 12.75 25.46 -26.70
C PRO A 490 12.27 23.99 -26.52
N ALA A 491 11.47 23.53 -27.47
CA ALA A 491 11.06 22.12 -27.51
C ALA A 491 12.17 21.17 -28.03
N SER A 492 13.39 21.67 -28.28
CA SER A 492 14.50 20.83 -28.72
C SER A 492 14.85 19.75 -27.68
N GLY A 493 14.96 18.52 -28.13
CA GLY A 493 15.16 17.35 -27.23
C GLY A 493 13.87 16.70 -26.74
N LEU A 494 12.71 17.33 -27.02
CA LEU A 494 11.39 16.76 -26.69
C LEU A 494 10.74 16.10 -27.92
N SER A 495 10.12 14.95 -27.73
CA SER A 495 9.39 14.23 -28.78
C SER A 495 8.32 13.32 -28.17
N LEU A 496 7.41 12.83 -29.02
CA LEU A 496 6.51 11.74 -28.61
C LEU A 496 7.29 10.44 -28.38
N PRO A 497 6.78 9.55 -27.50
CA PRO A 497 7.36 8.23 -27.32
C PRO A 497 7.35 7.41 -28.62
N ARG A 498 8.20 6.37 -28.66
CA ARG A 498 8.21 5.39 -29.75
C ARG A 498 7.37 4.17 -29.36
N PRO A 499 6.97 3.33 -30.34
CA PRO A 499 6.30 2.06 -30.06
C PRO A 499 7.10 1.21 -29.05
N ASN A 500 6.38 0.61 -28.12
CA ASN A 500 6.98 -0.12 -27.00
C ASN A 500 7.47 -1.52 -27.43
N PRO A 501 8.78 -1.80 -27.44
CA PRO A 501 9.32 -3.09 -27.87
C PRO A 501 9.09 -4.23 -26.86
N PHE A 502 8.69 -3.91 -25.63
CA PHE A 502 8.47 -4.89 -24.56
C PHE A 502 7.02 -5.38 -24.45
N LEU A 503 6.10 -4.90 -25.28
CA LEU A 503 4.76 -5.47 -25.32
C LEU A 503 4.86 -6.98 -25.58
N PRO A 504 4.17 -7.83 -24.78
CA PRO A 504 4.27 -9.27 -24.93
C PRO A 504 3.70 -9.72 -26.29
N GLU A 505 4.47 -10.47 -27.03
CA GLU A 505 4.04 -11.11 -28.30
C GLU A 505 3.34 -12.45 -28.06
N SER A 506 3.67 -13.13 -26.96
CA SER A 506 3.00 -14.35 -26.49
C SER A 506 2.56 -14.22 -25.04
N VAL A 507 1.33 -14.64 -24.81
CA VAL A 507 0.70 -14.78 -23.49
C VAL A 507 0.19 -16.21 -23.28
N ASP A 508 0.79 -17.17 -23.99
CA ASP A 508 0.42 -18.58 -23.91
C ASP A 508 0.80 -19.16 -22.55
N LEU A 509 -0.10 -20.00 -22.01
CA LEU A 509 0.15 -20.70 -20.76
C LEU A 509 0.84 -22.03 -21.04
N VAL A 510 1.89 -22.33 -20.30
CA VAL A 510 2.57 -23.63 -20.36
C VAL A 510 1.69 -24.72 -19.75
N SER A 511 1.82 -25.93 -20.28
CA SER A 511 1.18 -27.13 -19.72
C SER A 511 2.24 -27.96 -19.03
N ALA A 512 2.11 -28.17 -17.75
CA ALA A 512 3.01 -29.02 -16.95
C ALA A 512 2.25 -29.56 -15.72
N ASP A 513 2.82 -30.55 -15.06
CA ASP A 513 2.37 -30.99 -13.74
C ASP A 513 2.87 -30.01 -12.68
N ASN A 514 1.99 -29.58 -11.79
CA ASN A 514 2.43 -28.81 -10.61
C ASN A 514 3.13 -29.73 -9.60
N LYS A 515 4.46 -29.61 -9.53
CA LYS A 515 5.30 -30.43 -8.64
C LYS A 515 5.95 -29.65 -7.52
N GLY A 516 5.72 -28.32 -7.50
CA GLY A 516 6.45 -27.40 -6.61
C GLY A 516 7.92 -27.19 -7.04
N PRO A 517 8.68 -26.42 -6.26
CA PRO A 517 10.05 -26.07 -6.61
C PRO A 517 10.97 -27.29 -6.69
N ALA A 518 11.73 -27.40 -7.79
CA ALA A 518 12.74 -28.42 -7.97
C ALA A 518 14.11 -27.79 -8.29
N THR A 519 15.18 -28.42 -7.83
CA THR A 519 16.53 -28.03 -8.21
C THR A 519 16.79 -28.54 -9.63
N VAL A 520 17.01 -27.65 -10.59
CA VAL A 520 17.25 -27.98 -12.00
C VAL A 520 18.71 -27.78 -12.42
N VAL A 521 19.47 -26.96 -11.69
CA VAL A 521 20.91 -26.83 -11.77
C VAL A 521 21.47 -26.89 -10.35
N SER A 522 22.49 -27.73 -10.13
CA SER A 522 23.14 -27.94 -8.83
C SER A 522 24.67 -28.03 -9.03
N GLU A 523 25.28 -26.87 -9.26
CA GLU A 523 26.72 -26.70 -9.35
C GLU A 523 27.23 -25.94 -8.11
N LYS A 524 28.49 -25.99 -7.80
CA LYS A 524 29.03 -25.28 -6.61
C LYS A 524 28.96 -23.77 -6.73
N GLU A 525 29.03 -23.26 -7.94
CA GLU A 525 28.97 -21.83 -8.28
C GLU A 525 27.60 -21.35 -8.71
N LEU A 526 26.68 -22.30 -9.07
CA LEU A 526 25.35 -21.94 -9.57
C LEU A 526 24.31 -22.98 -9.13
N GLU A 527 23.30 -22.50 -8.41
CA GLU A 527 22.09 -23.27 -8.09
C GLU A 527 20.87 -22.59 -8.73
N ILE A 528 20.07 -23.36 -9.46
CA ILE A 528 18.79 -22.86 -10.00
C ILE A 528 17.67 -23.77 -9.52
N PHE A 529 16.70 -23.16 -8.85
CA PHE A 529 15.44 -23.75 -8.44
C PHE A 529 14.34 -23.23 -9.36
N LEU A 530 13.47 -24.11 -9.82
CA LEU A 530 12.39 -23.77 -10.73
C LEU A 530 11.08 -24.39 -10.27
N ASP A 531 10.01 -23.59 -10.26
CA ASP A 531 8.64 -24.01 -10.06
C ASP A 531 7.79 -23.56 -11.25
N THR A 532 7.29 -24.52 -12.03
CA THR A 532 6.34 -24.24 -13.11
C THR A 532 4.95 -24.09 -12.52
N ASP A 533 4.49 -22.86 -12.38
CA ASP A 533 3.15 -22.58 -11.86
C ASP A 533 2.08 -22.76 -12.93
N VAL A 534 1.11 -23.59 -12.64
CA VAL A 534 -0.09 -23.81 -13.46
C VAL A 534 -1.40 -23.51 -12.70
N GLU A 535 -1.29 -23.10 -11.42
CA GLU A 535 -2.43 -22.86 -10.54
C GLU A 535 -3.03 -21.48 -10.76
N PHE A 536 -2.18 -20.44 -10.85
CA PHE A 536 -2.67 -19.06 -10.97
C PHE A 536 -3.11 -18.68 -12.38
N GLY A 537 -2.78 -19.47 -13.41
CA GLY A 537 -3.25 -19.27 -14.79
C GLY A 537 -2.84 -17.91 -15.38
N VAL A 538 -1.66 -17.41 -15.07
CA VAL A 538 -1.13 -16.13 -15.55
C VAL A 538 0.14 -16.33 -16.38
N PRO A 539 0.29 -15.67 -17.56
CA PRO A 539 1.49 -15.77 -18.39
C PRO A 539 2.65 -14.93 -17.82
N ARG A 540 2.85 -15.02 -16.53
CA ARG A 540 3.85 -14.26 -15.78
C ARG A 540 4.83 -15.17 -15.09
N ALA A 541 6.01 -14.64 -14.78
CA ALA A 541 6.99 -15.29 -13.93
C ALA A 541 7.69 -14.29 -13.03
N VAL A 542 8.24 -14.79 -11.93
CA VAL A 542 9.15 -14.05 -11.03
C VAL A 542 10.45 -14.80 -10.96
N MET A 543 11.53 -14.08 -11.20
CA MET A 543 12.89 -14.58 -11.14
C MET A 543 13.67 -13.79 -10.11
N ASN A 544 14.14 -14.45 -9.05
CA ASN A 544 15.02 -13.88 -8.05
C ASN A 544 16.42 -14.48 -8.23
N ILE A 545 17.42 -13.62 -8.41
CA ILE A 545 18.82 -14.00 -8.61
C ILE A 545 19.65 -13.36 -7.51
N SER A 546 20.24 -14.17 -6.62
CA SER A 546 21.23 -13.73 -5.64
C SER A 546 22.63 -13.92 -6.22
N LEU A 547 23.32 -12.84 -6.50
CA LEU A 547 24.72 -12.81 -6.89
C LEU A 547 25.56 -12.62 -5.63
N ARG A 548 26.19 -13.68 -5.15
CA ARG A 548 26.89 -13.74 -3.87
C ARG A 548 28.38 -13.55 -4.08
N ASN A 549 28.99 -12.66 -3.32
CA ASN A 549 30.44 -12.43 -3.34
C ASN A 549 31.12 -13.02 -2.09
N HIS A 550 32.42 -13.19 -2.14
CA HIS A 550 33.22 -13.67 -1.01
C HIS A 550 33.15 -12.68 0.16
N GLY A 551 32.77 -13.15 1.35
CA GLY A 551 32.63 -12.35 2.58
C GLY A 551 31.34 -11.53 2.67
N GLY A 552 30.56 -11.43 1.59
CA GLY A 552 29.33 -10.64 1.56
C GLY A 552 29.56 -9.13 1.55
N LEU A 553 28.46 -8.37 1.69
CA LEU A 553 28.42 -6.91 1.78
C LEU A 553 27.98 -6.50 3.20
N ILE A 554 28.86 -6.70 4.21
CA ILE A 554 28.56 -6.48 5.62
C ILE A 554 29.30 -5.25 6.17
N ALA A 555 30.56 -5.05 5.76
CA ALA A 555 31.32 -3.90 6.21
C ALA A 555 30.69 -2.59 5.75
N LEU A 556 30.73 -1.56 6.58
CA LEU A 556 30.14 -0.23 6.30
C LEU A 556 30.48 0.28 4.88
N GLN A 557 31.78 0.20 4.52
CA GLN A 557 32.27 0.63 3.20
C GLN A 557 31.59 -0.15 2.07
N ASP A 558 31.43 -1.49 2.21
CA ASP A 558 30.80 -2.32 1.18
C ASP A 558 29.31 -2.03 1.07
N VAL A 559 28.59 -1.84 2.20
CA VAL A 559 27.16 -1.48 2.21
C VAL A 559 26.93 -0.15 1.51
N VAL A 560 27.72 0.86 1.83
CA VAL A 560 27.57 2.22 1.26
C VAL A 560 27.87 2.23 -0.25
N GLN A 561 28.94 1.56 -0.67
CA GLN A 561 29.30 1.47 -2.10
C GLN A 561 28.29 0.63 -2.89
N ALA A 562 27.79 -0.46 -2.32
CA ALA A 562 26.75 -1.26 -2.94
C ALA A 562 25.43 -0.50 -3.13
N LEU A 563 25.05 0.29 -2.13
CA LEU A 563 23.86 1.16 -2.21
C LEU A 563 24.02 2.18 -3.36
N LEU A 564 25.14 2.92 -3.38
CA LEU A 564 25.40 3.91 -4.41
C LEU A 564 25.48 3.25 -5.81
N TYR A 565 26.19 2.13 -5.93
CA TYR A 565 26.34 1.42 -7.20
C TYR A 565 24.99 0.91 -7.74
N SER A 566 24.17 0.30 -6.87
CA SER A 566 22.84 -0.19 -7.26
C SER A 566 21.95 0.94 -7.77
N LYS A 567 21.99 2.12 -7.13
CA LYS A 567 21.23 3.29 -7.55
C LYS A 567 21.71 3.85 -8.89
N LEU A 568 23.02 3.90 -9.12
CA LEU A 568 23.61 4.34 -10.40
C LEU A 568 23.23 3.39 -11.56
N VAL A 569 23.27 2.06 -11.33
CA VAL A 569 22.83 1.09 -12.33
C VAL A 569 21.35 1.26 -12.66
N GLN A 570 20.49 1.50 -11.65
CA GLN A 570 19.04 1.74 -11.86
C GLN A 570 18.79 3.05 -12.61
N ASP A 571 19.54 4.10 -12.32
CA ASP A 571 19.45 5.39 -13.01
C ASP A 571 19.82 5.26 -14.51
N ASP A 572 20.91 4.56 -14.83
CA ASP A 572 21.34 4.32 -16.21
C ASP A 572 20.34 3.46 -17.01
N LEU A 573 19.74 2.45 -16.33
CA LEU A 573 18.74 1.57 -16.91
C LEU A 573 17.39 2.26 -17.15
N ASN A 574 17.07 3.37 -16.48
CA ASN A 574 15.73 3.90 -16.39
C ASN A 574 15.06 4.11 -17.76
N ALA A 575 15.71 4.84 -18.66
CA ALA A 575 15.13 5.15 -19.97
C ALA A 575 14.88 3.90 -20.86
N LEU A 576 15.67 2.84 -20.67
CA LEU A 576 15.51 1.57 -21.38
C LEU A 576 14.47 0.67 -20.73
N ALA A 577 14.44 0.62 -19.41
CA ALA A 577 13.54 -0.24 -18.64
C ALA A 577 12.13 0.34 -18.46
N TYR A 578 11.96 1.64 -18.61
CA TYR A 578 10.64 2.27 -18.46
C TYR A 578 9.59 1.73 -19.46
N PRO A 579 9.89 1.53 -20.77
CA PRO A 579 8.97 0.84 -21.66
C PRO A 579 8.63 -0.59 -21.21
N ALA A 580 9.58 -1.32 -20.61
CA ALA A 580 9.31 -2.64 -20.04
C ALA A 580 8.31 -2.54 -18.89
N LEU A 581 8.47 -1.59 -17.99
CA LEU A 581 7.54 -1.33 -16.89
C LEU A 581 6.12 -1.04 -17.40
N LEU A 582 5.98 -0.18 -18.42
CA LEU A 582 4.69 0.11 -19.06
C LEU A 582 4.06 -1.14 -19.69
N ALA A 583 4.84 -2.10 -20.14
CA ALA A 583 4.38 -3.38 -20.68
C ALA A 583 4.12 -4.45 -19.60
N GLY A 584 4.18 -4.09 -18.30
CA GLY A 584 3.96 -5.01 -17.18
C GLY A 584 5.15 -5.95 -16.90
N LEU A 585 6.37 -5.53 -17.22
CA LEU A 585 7.61 -6.23 -16.96
C LEU A 585 8.54 -5.34 -16.13
N GLY A 586 8.83 -5.73 -14.89
CA GLY A 586 9.63 -4.95 -13.96
C GLY A 586 10.93 -5.62 -13.57
N TYR A 587 11.87 -4.81 -13.07
CA TYR A 587 13.10 -5.27 -12.44
C TYR A 587 13.36 -4.51 -11.13
N GLN A 588 14.17 -5.12 -10.27
CA GLN A 588 14.69 -4.51 -9.06
C GLN A 588 16.12 -4.98 -8.82
N ILE A 589 17.00 -4.07 -8.41
CA ILE A 589 18.35 -4.38 -7.93
C ILE A 589 18.44 -3.96 -6.47
N ALA A 590 18.83 -4.88 -5.60
CA ALA A 590 19.06 -4.62 -4.19
C ALA A 590 20.43 -5.19 -3.79
N SER A 591 21.01 -4.69 -2.70
CA SER A 591 22.31 -5.10 -2.17
C SER A 591 22.19 -5.66 -0.74
N PRO A 592 21.58 -6.87 -0.58
CA PRO A 592 21.51 -7.52 0.72
C PRO A 592 22.90 -7.95 1.20
N PRO A 593 23.05 -8.33 2.48
CA PRO A 593 24.36 -8.67 3.05
C PRO A 593 25.16 -9.76 2.32
N LYS A 594 24.48 -10.63 1.54
CA LYS A 594 25.13 -11.69 0.78
C LYS A 594 25.73 -11.25 -0.57
N GLY A 595 25.38 -10.07 -1.08
CA GLY A 595 25.79 -9.58 -2.40
C GLY A 595 24.71 -8.76 -3.09
N PHE A 596 24.55 -8.90 -4.41
CA PHE A 596 23.45 -8.28 -5.15
C PHE A 596 22.27 -9.24 -5.32
N ARG A 597 21.06 -8.68 -5.29
CA ARG A 597 19.84 -9.39 -5.67
C ARG A 597 19.18 -8.69 -6.85
N ILE A 598 18.96 -9.44 -7.93
CA ILE A 598 18.19 -9.01 -9.08
C ILE A 598 16.84 -9.72 -9.04
N THR A 599 15.76 -8.99 -9.13
CA THR A 599 14.42 -9.54 -9.30
C THR A 599 13.88 -9.09 -10.65
N ILE A 600 13.47 -10.01 -11.50
CA ILE A 600 12.73 -9.74 -12.75
C ILE A 600 11.32 -10.32 -12.58
N SER A 601 10.28 -9.52 -12.85
CA SER A 601 8.90 -9.95 -12.66
C SER A 601 7.98 -9.42 -13.76
N GLY A 602 6.88 -10.12 -14.01
CA GLY A 602 5.89 -9.73 -15.01
C GLY A 602 5.73 -10.74 -16.13
N TYR A 603 5.28 -10.32 -17.31
CA TYR A 603 5.05 -11.20 -18.46
C TYR A 603 6.34 -11.93 -18.87
N HIS A 604 6.25 -13.25 -18.98
CA HIS A 604 7.44 -14.12 -19.15
C HIS A 604 8.16 -13.98 -20.50
N ASP A 605 7.50 -13.47 -21.51
CA ASP A 605 7.97 -13.44 -22.91
C ASP A 605 9.29 -12.66 -23.09
N LYS A 606 9.34 -11.41 -22.58
CA LYS A 606 10.51 -10.52 -22.75
C LYS A 606 11.47 -10.48 -21.55
N GLN A 607 11.29 -11.34 -20.53
CA GLN A 607 12.09 -11.30 -19.29
C GLN A 607 13.60 -11.52 -19.56
N MET A 608 13.95 -12.39 -20.50
CA MET A 608 15.35 -12.68 -20.77
C MET A 608 16.07 -11.51 -21.46
N VAL A 609 15.34 -10.72 -22.26
CA VAL A 609 15.87 -9.48 -22.86
C VAL A 609 16.18 -8.46 -21.76
N LEU A 610 15.25 -8.29 -20.81
CA LEU A 610 15.46 -7.37 -19.69
C LEU A 610 16.58 -7.84 -18.75
N LEU A 611 16.68 -9.15 -18.48
CA LEU A 611 17.76 -9.70 -17.65
C LEU A 611 19.14 -9.47 -18.29
N ASP A 612 19.26 -9.65 -19.59
CA ASP A 612 20.51 -9.42 -20.35
C ASP A 612 20.98 -7.97 -20.18
N GLU A 613 20.09 -7.01 -20.39
CA GLU A 613 20.36 -5.57 -20.21
C GLU A 613 20.74 -5.22 -18.76
N VAL A 614 20.03 -5.79 -17.77
CA VAL A 614 20.33 -5.58 -16.35
C VAL A 614 21.73 -6.10 -16.00
N LEU A 615 22.08 -7.32 -16.43
CA LEU A 615 23.40 -7.92 -16.19
C LEU A 615 24.51 -7.13 -16.90
N GLN A 616 24.27 -6.72 -18.15
CA GLN A 616 25.24 -5.91 -18.90
C GLN A 616 25.56 -4.61 -18.18
N ARG A 617 24.54 -3.89 -17.70
CA ARG A 617 24.75 -2.62 -16.96
C ARG A 617 25.36 -2.85 -15.58
N LEU A 618 24.94 -3.88 -14.87
CA LEU A 618 25.53 -4.21 -13.56
C LEU A 618 27.05 -4.45 -13.67
N VAL A 619 27.54 -5.05 -14.77
CA VAL A 619 28.96 -5.37 -14.93
C VAL A 619 29.74 -4.21 -15.58
N ASN A 620 29.12 -3.52 -16.56
CA ASN A 620 29.81 -2.57 -17.44
C ASN A 620 29.25 -1.15 -17.35
N LEU A 621 28.82 -0.71 -16.15
CA LEU A 621 28.29 0.65 -15.96
C LEU A 621 29.38 1.68 -16.28
N ASP A 622 29.08 2.60 -17.20
CA ASP A 622 29.86 3.83 -17.44
C ASP A 622 29.25 4.96 -16.59
N ILE A 623 30.04 5.50 -15.68
CA ILE A 623 29.51 6.44 -14.67
C ILE A 623 29.73 7.87 -15.14
N ASP A 624 28.64 8.54 -15.50
CA ASP A 624 28.64 9.99 -15.72
C ASP A 624 28.88 10.76 -14.41
N SER A 625 29.79 11.71 -14.43
CA SER A 625 30.19 12.43 -13.22
C SER A 625 29.11 13.33 -12.65
N GLU A 626 28.23 13.90 -13.45
CA GLU A 626 27.12 14.71 -12.99
C GLU A 626 26.06 13.84 -12.35
N ARG A 627 25.69 12.72 -12.98
CA ARG A 627 24.75 11.74 -12.43
C ARG A 627 25.26 11.11 -11.12
N PHE A 628 26.57 10.78 -11.06
CA PHE A 628 27.19 10.31 -9.83
C PHE A 628 26.98 11.29 -8.67
N ASN A 629 27.22 12.57 -8.88
CA ASN A 629 27.06 13.58 -7.85
C ASN A 629 25.60 13.76 -7.43
N VAL A 630 24.65 13.73 -8.37
CA VAL A 630 23.22 13.83 -8.11
C VAL A 630 22.76 12.64 -7.27
N ILE A 631 23.04 11.41 -7.70
CA ILE A 631 22.61 10.19 -6.99
C ILE A 631 23.26 10.09 -5.59
N LYS A 632 24.54 10.42 -5.49
CA LYS A 632 25.24 10.47 -4.20
C LYS A 632 24.60 11.49 -3.25
N ALA A 633 24.29 12.71 -3.75
CA ALA A 633 23.63 13.74 -2.96
C ALA A 633 22.21 13.32 -2.54
N GLU A 634 21.50 12.58 -3.38
CA GLU A 634 20.17 12.07 -3.07
C GLU A 634 20.21 11.03 -1.94
N ILE A 635 21.14 10.07 -1.99
CA ILE A 635 21.33 9.11 -0.92
C ILE A 635 21.71 9.80 0.41
N LEU A 636 22.62 10.79 0.36
CA LEU A 636 22.99 11.58 1.54
C LEU A 636 21.78 12.32 2.13
N LYS A 637 20.94 12.89 1.28
CA LYS A 637 19.68 13.55 1.67
C LYS A 637 18.72 12.55 2.35
N ASP A 638 18.53 11.37 1.76
CA ASP A 638 17.61 10.36 2.27
C ASP A 638 18.07 9.85 3.63
N LEU A 639 19.37 9.58 3.79
CA LEU A 639 19.96 9.22 5.06
C LEU A 639 19.80 10.33 6.13
N ALA A 640 20.01 11.58 5.76
CA ALA A 640 19.79 12.71 6.68
C ALA A 640 18.30 12.92 7.03
N ASN A 641 17.39 12.64 6.10
CA ASN A 641 15.95 12.74 6.36
C ASN A 641 15.43 11.68 7.33
N SER A 642 16.12 10.53 7.49
CA SER A 642 15.72 9.50 8.45
C SER A 642 15.71 9.97 9.90
N SER A 643 16.51 10.99 10.24
CA SER A 643 16.49 11.64 11.55
C SER A 643 15.22 12.47 11.81
N LYS A 644 14.37 12.65 10.80
CA LYS A 644 13.09 13.36 10.87
C LYS A 644 11.88 12.42 10.79
N ASP A 645 12.11 11.12 10.80
CA ASP A 645 11.05 10.12 10.92
C ASP A 645 10.43 10.13 12.32
N ARG A 646 9.26 9.51 12.47
CA ARG A 646 8.58 9.46 13.76
C ARG A 646 9.43 8.82 14.84
N PRO A 647 9.33 9.26 16.10
CA PRO A 647 10.17 8.77 17.19
C PRO A 647 10.22 7.23 17.31
N PHE A 648 9.07 6.55 17.22
CA PHE A 648 9.05 5.08 17.28
C PHE A 648 9.76 4.41 16.10
N GLN A 649 9.73 5.00 14.91
CA GLN A 649 10.40 4.49 13.71
C GLN A 649 11.92 4.62 13.85
N GLN A 650 12.39 5.77 14.32
CA GLN A 650 13.81 5.99 14.64
C GLN A 650 14.28 5.00 15.72
N GLY A 651 13.46 4.81 16.77
CA GLY A 651 13.76 3.83 17.84
C GLY A 651 13.88 2.41 17.33
N TYR A 652 12.97 1.98 16.42
CA TYR A 652 13.03 0.64 15.84
C TYR A 652 14.20 0.46 14.86
N SER A 653 14.50 1.48 14.05
CA SER A 653 15.68 1.46 13.16
C SER A 653 16.97 1.38 13.99
N ARG A 654 17.10 2.18 15.04
CA ARG A 654 18.26 2.14 15.94
C ARG A 654 18.44 0.79 16.63
N LEU A 655 17.34 0.18 17.08
CA LEU A 655 17.35 -1.17 17.65
C LEU A 655 17.93 -2.19 16.66
N ARG A 656 17.48 -2.14 15.42
CA ARG A 656 17.97 -3.03 14.35
C ARG A 656 19.46 -2.79 14.06
N ASP A 657 19.88 -1.53 13.99
CA ASP A 657 21.28 -1.16 13.69
C ASP A 657 22.25 -1.60 14.79
N GLU A 658 21.80 -1.66 16.02
CA GLU A 658 22.60 -2.16 17.16
C GLU A 658 22.66 -3.68 17.23
N LEU A 659 21.63 -4.38 16.75
CA LEU A 659 21.52 -5.83 16.91
C LEU A 659 21.97 -6.63 15.68
N LEU A 660 21.93 -6.04 14.46
CA LEU A 660 22.34 -6.71 13.24
C LEU A 660 23.72 -6.25 12.80
N ALA A 661 24.69 -7.17 12.70
CA ALA A 661 26.06 -6.88 12.29
C ALA A 661 26.21 -6.30 10.87
N SER A 662 25.15 -6.34 10.05
CA SER A 662 25.12 -5.79 8.68
C SER A 662 24.33 -4.50 8.55
N SER A 663 23.83 -3.95 9.65
CA SER A 663 23.08 -2.70 9.68
C SER A 663 23.95 -1.58 10.28
N TRP A 664 23.82 -0.39 9.76
CA TRP A 664 24.66 0.76 10.11
C TRP A 664 23.81 2.01 10.31
N GLN A 665 24.21 2.84 11.27
CA GLN A 665 23.51 4.09 11.54
C GLN A 665 23.68 5.08 10.39
N ALA A 666 22.66 5.91 10.17
CA ALA A 666 22.65 6.88 9.08
C ALA A 666 23.88 7.81 9.08
N GLU A 667 24.32 8.26 10.25
CA GLU A 667 25.48 9.15 10.43
C GLU A 667 26.78 8.47 9.96
N GLN A 668 26.97 7.19 10.30
CA GLN A 668 28.11 6.40 9.86
C GLN A 668 28.09 6.20 8.34
N MET A 669 26.90 5.93 7.78
CA MET A 669 26.72 5.78 6.33
C MET A 669 26.99 7.10 5.60
N ILE A 670 26.54 8.23 6.13
CA ILE A 670 26.79 9.58 5.57
C ILE A 670 28.30 9.86 5.53
N GLU A 671 29.01 9.66 6.65
CA GLU A 671 30.46 9.89 6.73
C GLU A 671 31.20 9.02 5.71
N SER A 672 30.88 7.72 5.66
CA SER A 672 31.48 6.78 4.72
C SER A 672 31.19 7.16 3.26
N LEU A 673 29.92 7.51 2.95
CA LEU A 673 29.51 7.85 1.58
C LEU A 673 30.18 9.14 1.08
N GLN A 674 30.40 10.14 1.94
CA GLN A 674 31.08 11.38 1.56
C GLN A 674 32.46 11.12 0.96
N GLY A 675 33.19 10.09 1.46
CA GLY A 675 34.50 9.70 0.99
C GLY A 675 34.56 8.89 -0.31
N VAL A 676 33.40 8.45 -0.86
CA VAL A 676 33.38 7.63 -2.07
C VAL A 676 33.60 8.47 -3.33
N SER A 677 34.57 8.10 -4.16
CA SER A 677 34.81 8.65 -5.50
C SER A 677 34.42 7.64 -6.60
N ILE A 678 34.32 8.10 -7.84
CA ILE A 678 34.06 7.23 -9.00
C ILE A 678 35.14 6.14 -9.12
N GLU A 679 36.40 6.51 -8.99
CA GLU A 679 37.53 5.58 -9.07
C GLU A 679 37.46 4.53 -7.98
N SER A 680 37.17 4.93 -6.73
CA SER A 680 37.08 3.99 -5.60
C SER A 680 35.88 3.05 -5.77
N LEU A 681 34.75 3.56 -6.31
CA LEU A 681 33.54 2.78 -6.58
C LEU A 681 33.76 1.76 -7.70
N LEU A 682 34.45 2.11 -8.78
CA LEU A 682 34.76 1.21 -9.88
C LEU A 682 35.74 0.11 -9.43
N ALA A 683 36.80 0.48 -8.68
CA ALA A 683 37.71 -0.50 -8.12
C ALA A 683 37.01 -1.46 -7.13
N TRP A 684 36.06 -0.96 -6.34
CA TRP A 684 35.21 -1.78 -5.49
C TRP A 684 34.31 -2.73 -6.28
N ARG A 685 33.63 -2.25 -7.31
CA ARG A 685 32.82 -3.07 -8.22
C ARG A 685 33.63 -4.22 -8.80
N ASP A 686 34.80 -3.92 -9.35
CA ASP A 686 35.66 -4.93 -9.98
C ASP A 686 36.08 -5.99 -8.97
N ARG A 687 36.38 -5.61 -7.73
CA ARG A 687 36.67 -6.54 -6.64
C ARG A 687 35.48 -7.42 -6.26
N VAL A 688 34.30 -6.82 -6.12
CA VAL A 688 33.09 -7.53 -5.65
C VAL A 688 32.56 -8.48 -6.74
N LEU A 689 32.64 -8.09 -8.01
CA LEU A 689 32.17 -8.90 -9.15
C LEU A 689 33.24 -9.84 -9.72
N ALA A 690 34.47 -9.83 -9.22
CA ALA A 690 35.56 -10.67 -9.74
C ALA A 690 35.27 -12.16 -9.65
N GLN A 691 34.59 -12.59 -8.61
CA GLN A 691 34.17 -13.99 -8.39
C GLN A 691 32.78 -13.99 -7.73
N ILE A 692 31.82 -14.57 -8.39
CA ILE A 692 30.42 -14.60 -7.97
C ILE A 692 29.90 -16.03 -7.96
N SER A 693 29.21 -16.43 -6.90
CA SER A 693 28.29 -17.56 -6.96
C SER A 693 26.85 -17.05 -7.13
N ALA A 694 26.04 -17.79 -7.86
CA ALA A 694 24.66 -17.41 -8.09
C ALA A 694 23.68 -18.45 -7.53
N GLN A 695 22.63 -17.96 -6.86
CA GLN A 695 21.48 -18.78 -6.49
C GLN A 695 20.23 -18.14 -7.07
N VAL A 696 19.46 -18.93 -7.81
CA VAL A 696 18.32 -18.45 -8.60
C VAL A 696 17.06 -19.21 -8.18
N MET A 697 15.96 -18.48 -7.99
CA MET A 697 14.61 -19.03 -7.89
C MET A 697 13.76 -18.47 -9.01
N VAL A 698 13.21 -19.35 -9.84
CA VAL A 698 12.25 -18.99 -10.89
C VAL A 698 10.91 -19.64 -10.59
N ASN A 699 9.84 -18.83 -10.55
CA ASN A 699 8.50 -19.32 -10.31
C ASN A 699 7.52 -18.67 -11.31
N GLY A 700 6.65 -19.48 -11.93
CA GLY A 700 5.60 -18.99 -12.82
C GLY A 700 5.45 -19.77 -14.12
N ASN A 701 4.95 -19.08 -15.15
CA ASN A 701 4.65 -19.64 -16.47
C ASN A 701 5.93 -19.90 -17.29
N VAL A 702 6.77 -20.81 -16.83
CA VAL A 702 8.08 -21.13 -17.43
C VAL A 702 8.33 -22.63 -17.41
N LEU A 703 9.11 -23.11 -18.38
CA LEU A 703 9.58 -24.51 -18.45
C LEU A 703 11.06 -24.60 -18.08
N GLU A 704 11.55 -25.81 -17.83
CA GLU A 704 12.92 -26.11 -17.41
C GLU A 704 14.00 -25.52 -18.35
N GLN A 705 13.71 -25.38 -19.63
CA GLN A 705 14.58 -24.71 -20.61
C GLN A 705 14.95 -23.28 -20.23
N ARG A 706 14.14 -22.61 -19.41
CA ARG A 706 14.44 -21.28 -18.88
C ARG A 706 15.72 -21.27 -18.06
N ALA A 707 15.97 -22.33 -17.28
CA ALA A 707 17.18 -22.48 -16.49
C ALA A 707 18.45 -22.47 -17.35
N THR A 708 18.44 -23.17 -18.51
CA THR A 708 19.56 -23.15 -19.45
C THR A 708 19.87 -21.76 -20.00
N HIS A 709 18.83 -20.98 -20.31
CA HIS A 709 19.00 -19.59 -20.78
C HIS A 709 19.58 -18.69 -19.69
N ILE A 710 19.07 -18.82 -18.44
CA ILE A 710 19.60 -18.06 -17.30
C ILE A 710 21.07 -18.41 -17.05
N GLN A 711 21.41 -19.70 -17.02
CA GLN A 711 22.79 -20.18 -16.88
C GLN A 711 23.72 -19.59 -17.97
N ALA A 712 23.26 -19.59 -19.24
CA ALA A 712 24.01 -19.02 -20.34
C ALA A 712 24.26 -17.51 -20.18
N LEU A 713 23.24 -16.73 -19.78
CA LEU A 713 23.39 -15.29 -19.56
C LEU A 713 24.30 -14.99 -18.36
N LEU A 714 24.13 -15.70 -17.24
CA LEU A 714 25.00 -15.51 -16.07
C LEU A 714 26.45 -15.82 -16.41
N ALA A 715 26.72 -16.93 -17.13
CA ALA A 715 28.08 -17.30 -17.56
C ALA A 715 28.66 -16.36 -18.63
N HIS A 716 27.79 -15.66 -19.42
CA HIS A 716 28.24 -14.68 -20.39
C HIS A 716 28.75 -13.39 -19.74
N HIS A 717 28.03 -12.90 -18.71
CA HIS A 717 28.33 -11.62 -18.09
C HIS A 717 29.23 -11.72 -16.85
N LEU A 718 29.24 -12.87 -16.13
CA LEU A 718 29.86 -13.01 -14.82
C LEU A 718 30.90 -14.14 -14.81
N GLN A 719 31.96 -13.96 -14.04
CA GLN A 719 32.88 -15.03 -13.72
C GLN A 719 32.33 -15.83 -12.53
N LEU A 720 31.59 -16.91 -12.84
CA LEU A 720 31.02 -17.77 -11.81
C LEU A 720 32.11 -18.59 -11.12
N ALA A 721 32.09 -18.61 -9.80
CA ALA A 721 32.99 -19.35 -8.95
C ALA A 721 32.32 -19.70 -7.62
N GLN A 722 32.75 -20.77 -6.99
CA GLN A 722 32.34 -21.07 -5.62
C GLN A 722 32.90 -20.02 -4.66
N VAL A 723 32.03 -19.35 -3.90
CA VAL A 723 32.40 -18.37 -2.89
C VAL A 723 31.82 -18.74 -1.53
N GLU A 724 32.52 -18.37 -0.47
CA GLU A 724 32.01 -18.44 0.90
C GLU A 724 31.26 -17.15 1.23
N THR A 725 29.98 -17.27 1.51
CA THR A 725 29.12 -16.13 1.84
C THR A 725 29.02 -15.92 3.34
N ALA A 726 29.12 -14.67 3.79
CA ALA A 726 28.90 -14.35 5.18
C ALA A 726 27.39 -14.30 5.50
N ASN A 727 27.04 -14.79 6.67
CA ASN A 727 25.73 -14.59 7.29
C ASN A 727 25.88 -13.58 8.44
N PRO A 728 25.19 -12.43 8.37
CA PRO A 728 25.24 -11.46 9.47
C PRO A 728 24.78 -12.10 10.78
N LEU A 729 25.48 -11.84 11.87
CA LEU A 729 25.13 -12.31 13.20
C LEU A 729 24.14 -11.35 13.87
N VAL A 730 23.29 -11.90 14.74
CA VAL A 730 22.47 -11.12 15.67
C VAL A 730 23.25 -11.02 16.99
N ARG A 731 23.48 -9.81 17.47
CA ARG A 731 24.15 -9.57 18.76
C ARG A 731 23.26 -10.09 19.91
N GLU A 732 23.85 -10.76 20.86
CA GLU A 732 23.19 -11.16 22.09
C GLU A 732 23.13 -10.00 23.07
N ILE A 733 21.97 -9.85 23.73
CA ILE A 733 21.77 -8.85 24.77
C ILE A 733 22.19 -9.46 26.10
N SER A 734 22.90 -8.65 26.91
CA SER A 734 23.34 -9.06 28.25
C SER A 734 23.08 -7.94 29.26
N GLY A 735 22.11 -8.14 30.13
CA GLY A 735 21.70 -7.16 31.15
C GLY A 735 20.82 -6.06 30.55
N ILE A 736 20.82 -4.90 31.19
CA ILE A 736 20.01 -3.75 30.80
C ILE A 736 20.82 -2.86 29.87
N GLU A 737 20.30 -2.65 28.67
CA GLU A 737 20.87 -1.73 27.68
C GLU A 737 19.79 -0.72 27.26
N GLU A 738 20.10 0.57 27.41
CA GLU A 738 19.20 1.67 27.12
C GLU A 738 19.90 2.73 26.26
N ILE A 739 19.22 3.19 25.19
CA ILE A 739 19.68 4.28 24.33
C ILE A 739 18.62 5.37 24.32
N ASP A 740 19.00 6.58 24.73
CA ASP A 740 18.16 7.77 24.60
C ASP A 740 18.49 8.47 23.27
N LEU A 741 17.46 8.68 22.44
CA LEU A 741 17.58 9.38 21.16
C LEU A 741 17.13 10.83 21.32
N ASP A 742 17.94 11.74 20.83
CA ASP A 742 17.56 13.15 20.68
C ASP A 742 16.70 13.30 19.41
N VAL A 743 15.39 13.27 19.58
CA VAL A 743 14.41 13.36 18.48
C VAL A 743 13.62 14.65 18.61
N ASP A 744 13.63 15.48 17.57
CA ASP A 744 12.81 16.71 17.51
C ASP A 744 11.32 16.36 17.35
N HIS A 745 10.70 15.90 18.44
CA HIS A 745 9.27 15.62 18.52
C HIS A 745 8.77 15.85 19.95
N ASN A 746 7.48 16.21 20.07
CA ASN A 746 6.88 16.44 21.39
C ASN A 746 6.57 15.16 22.17
N ASP A 747 6.31 14.06 21.48
CA ASP A 747 5.94 12.78 22.08
C ASP A 747 7.18 12.07 22.62
N ALA A 748 7.02 11.44 23.79
CA ALA A 748 7.96 10.40 24.22
C ALA A 748 7.70 9.11 23.40
N ALA A 749 8.76 8.37 23.11
CA ALA A 749 8.63 7.07 22.46
C ALA A 749 9.51 6.01 23.13
N MET A 750 9.05 4.76 23.13
CA MET A 750 9.73 3.61 23.68
C MET A 750 9.62 2.43 22.71
N VAL A 751 10.75 1.85 22.34
CA VAL A 751 10.86 0.55 21.67
C VAL A 751 11.65 -0.37 22.57
N LEU A 752 10.96 -1.30 23.20
CA LEU A 752 11.52 -2.24 24.16
C LEU A 752 11.60 -3.63 23.52
N TYR A 753 12.73 -4.29 23.62
CA TYR A 753 13.03 -5.57 22.99
C TYR A 753 13.56 -6.58 24.00
N LEU A 754 12.91 -7.74 24.05
CA LEU A 754 13.20 -8.88 24.90
C LEU A 754 13.62 -10.05 24.05
N GLN A 755 14.90 -10.31 23.96
CA GLN A 755 15.49 -11.37 23.14
C GLN A 755 15.28 -12.74 23.79
N ASP A 756 14.90 -13.75 22.99
CA ASP A 756 14.95 -15.14 23.46
C ASP A 756 16.41 -15.62 23.56
N ASP A 757 16.68 -16.50 24.52
CA ASP A 757 18.04 -17.01 24.76
C ASP A 757 18.52 -17.96 23.66
N HIS A 758 17.59 -18.48 22.82
CA HIS A 758 17.90 -19.45 21.81
C HIS A 758 17.55 -18.91 20.40
N GLU A 759 18.42 -19.20 19.44
CA GLU A 759 18.20 -18.93 18.02
C GLU A 759 17.72 -20.22 17.35
N ASN A 760 16.42 -20.48 17.43
CA ASN A 760 15.80 -21.68 16.83
C ASN A 760 14.28 -21.49 16.61
N LEU A 761 13.69 -22.46 15.94
CA LEU A 761 12.29 -22.43 15.56
C LEU A 761 11.33 -22.47 16.76
N ALA A 762 11.71 -23.19 17.84
CA ALA A 762 10.91 -23.27 19.07
C ALA A 762 10.84 -21.91 19.79
N SER A 763 11.95 -21.15 19.81
CA SER A 763 12.00 -19.79 20.35
C SER A 763 11.07 -18.85 19.57
N ARG A 764 11.08 -18.96 18.24
CA ARG A 764 10.20 -18.19 17.37
C ARG A 764 8.72 -18.54 17.60
N ALA A 765 8.40 -19.82 17.76
CA ALA A 765 7.04 -20.28 18.00
C ALA A 765 6.45 -19.72 19.30
N ARG A 766 7.17 -19.84 20.43
CA ARG A 766 6.69 -19.32 21.70
C ARG A 766 6.62 -17.80 21.75
N SER A 767 7.56 -17.09 21.11
CA SER A 767 7.50 -15.63 21.00
C SER A 767 6.33 -15.17 20.14
N ALA A 768 6.06 -15.84 19.02
CA ALA A 768 4.94 -15.53 18.15
C ALA A 768 3.60 -15.78 18.85
N LEU A 769 3.46 -16.93 19.54
CA LEU A 769 2.23 -17.26 20.27
C LEU A 769 1.99 -16.31 21.44
N LEU A 770 3.04 -15.95 22.22
CA LEU A 770 2.88 -15.00 23.32
C LEU A 770 2.40 -13.64 22.78
N VAL A 771 3.04 -13.12 21.73
CA VAL A 771 2.62 -11.84 21.16
C VAL A 771 1.21 -11.89 20.60
N HIS A 772 0.82 -12.99 19.98
CA HIS A 772 -0.56 -13.18 19.51
C HIS A 772 -1.58 -13.12 20.66
N LEU A 773 -1.31 -13.80 21.77
CA LEU A 773 -2.17 -13.83 22.95
C LEU A 773 -2.30 -12.46 23.66
N ILE A 774 -1.21 -11.66 23.71
CA ILE A 774 -1.22 -10.42 24.50
C ILE A 774 -1.49 -9.16 23.69
N ARG A 775 -1.31 -9.17 22.36
CA ARG A 775 -1.41 -7.96 21.51
C ARG A 775 -2.76 -7.26 21.64
N PRO A 776 -3.92 -7.93 21.56
CA PRO A 776 -5.21 -7.25 21.69
C PRO A 776 -5.34 -6.57 23.05
N ALA A 777 -5.04 -7.28 24.11
CA ALA A 777 -5.16 -6.77 25.49
C ALA A 777 -4.15 -5.64 25.77
N TYR A 778 -2.96 -5.68 25.18
CA TYR A 778 -1.98 -4.60 25.30
C TYR A 778 -2.46 -3.32 24.65
N PHE A 779 -3.00 -3.43 23.45
CA PHE A 779 -3.60 -2.33 22.72
C PHE A 779 -4.79 -1.73 23.49
N THR A 780 -5.75 -2.55 23.89
CA THR A 780 -6.92 -2.13 24.66
C THR A 780 -6.51 -1.44 25.96
N SER A 781 -5.67 -2.08 26.76
CA SER A 781 -5.31 -1.54 28.09
C SER A 781 -4.54 -0.24 27.98
N LEU A 782 -3.52 -0.13 27.12
CA LEU A 782 -2.63 1.03 27.12
C LEU A 782 -3.11 2.14 26.16
N ARG A 783 -3.65 1.81 25.01
CA ARG A 783 -4.18 2.79 24.06
C ARG A 783 -5.59 3.23 24.42
N THR A 784 -6.50 2.26 24.59
CA THR A 784 -7.94 2.54 24.71
C THR A 784 -8.31 2.98 26.13
N GLU A 785 -7.93 2.22 27.18
CA GLU A 785 -8.32 2.52 28.57
C GLU A 785 -7.45 3.62 29.20
N GLN A 786 -6.13 3.52 29.03
CA GLN A 786 -5.17 4.44 29.66
C GLN A 786 -4.82 5.66 28.79
N GLN A 787 -5.23 5.67 27.51
CA GLN A 787 -5.05 6.79 26.56
C GLN A 787 -3.59 7.26 26.47
N LEU A 788 -2.63 6.32 26.47
CA LEU A 788 -1.21 6.67 26.48
C LEU A 788 -0.73 7.24 25.14
N GLY A 789 -1.37 6.91 24.03
CA GLY A 789 -1.02 7.42 22.71
C GLY A 789 -1.63 6.62 21.57
N TYR A 790 -1.45 7.08 20.34
CA TYR A 790 -1.97 6.41 19.15
C TYR A 790 -1.17 5.15 18.80
N VAL A 791 0.15 5.20 18.91
CA VAL A 791 1.02 4.04 18.65
C VAL A 791 1.24 3.26 19.94
N VAL A 792 0.56 2.13 20.05
CA VAL A 792 0.72 1.16 21.15
C VAL A 792 0.63 -0.24 20.55
N SER A 793 1.68 -1.04 20.63
CA SER A 793 1.67 -2.40 20.08
C SER A 793 2.64 -3.33 20.81
N ALA A 794 2.21 -4.58 21.02
CA ALA A 794 3.10 -5.70 21.24
C ALA A 794 3.51 -6.28 19.89
N ILE A 795 4.78 -6.46 19.63
CA ILE A 795 5.36 -6.89 18.35
C ILE A 795 6.21 -8.15 18.53
N ASN A 796 6.36 -8.93 17.46
CA ASN A 796 7.28 -10.08 17.41
C ASN A 796 8.45 -9.74 16.45
N PRO A 797 9.47 -9.00 16.88
CA PRO A 797 10.56 -8.55 16.03
C PRO A 797 11.60 -9.66 15.85
N VAL A 798 11.32 -10.59 14.94
CA VAL A 798 12.22 -11.70 14.61
C VAL A 798 13.43 -11.18 13.83
N LEU A 799 14.61 -11.30 14.43
CA LEU A 799 15.88 -11.01 13.78
C LEU A 799 16.52 -12.35 13.38
N ARG A 800 16.49 -12.68 12.08
CA ARG A 800 16.89 -13.98 11.51
C ARG A 800 16.05 -15.12 12.11
N GLU A 801 16.69 -16.05 12.85
CA GLU A 801 15.99 -17.18 13.49
C GLU A 801 15.79 -16.99 15.01
N ARG A 802 16.17 -15.83 15.54
CA ARG A 802 16.01 -15.54 16.98
C ARG A 802 14.65 -14.94 17.26
N GLY A 803 13.87 -15.59 18.10
CA GLY A 803 12.58 -15.08 18.56
C GLY A 803 12.74 -13.93 19.55
N ALA A 804 11.76 -13.05 19.61
CA ALA A 804 11.71 -11.96 20.56
C ALA A 804 10.31 -11.46 20.84
N VAL A 805 10.12 -10.82 21.98
CA VAL A 805 8.92 -10.06 22.32
C VAL A 805 9.29 -8.60 22.41
N GLY A 806 8.56 -7.74 21.72
CA GLY A 806 8.79 -6.31 21.72
C GLY A 806 7.55 -5.52 22.13
N PHE A 807 7.78 -4.32 22.66
CA PHE A 807 6.72 -3.36 22.98
C PHE A 807 7.09 -2.00 22.39
N MET A 808 6.12 -1.38 21.75
CA MET A 808 6.30 -0.10 21.07
C MET A 808 5.19 0.85 21.50
N ILE A 809 5.57 2.01 22.03
CA ILE A 809 4.63 3.08 22.44
C ILE A 809 5.21 4.42 22.01
N GLN A 810 4.36 5.28 21.43
CA GLN A 810 4.60 6.71 21.27
C GLN A 810 3.49 7.48 21.97
N SER A 811 3.84 8.38 22.87
CA SER A 811 2.92 9.03 23.81
C SER A 811 3.10 10.54 23.90
N PRO A 812 2.03 11.30 23.65
CA PRO A 812 2.01 12.75 23.93
C PRO A 812 1.76 13.08 25.42
N VAL A 813 1.40 12.09 26.27
CA VAL A 813 0.85 12.32 27.60
C VAL A 813 1.70 11.73 28.75
N ALA A 814 2.62 10.81 28.48
CA ALA A 814 3.38 10.12 29.51
C ALA A 814 4.88 10.04 29.16
N PRO A 815 5.78 10.24 30.15
CA PRO A 815 7.22 10.05 29.97
C PRO A 815 7.59 8.57 29.86
N VAL A 816 8.76 8.27 29.32
CA VAL A 816 9.25 6.90 29.06
C VAL A 816 9.22 6.00 30.29
N GLN A 817 9.59 6.49 31.46
CA GLN A 817 9.58 5.73 32.71
C GLN A 817 8.18 5.25 33.09
N GLU A 818 7.16 6.07 32.85
CA GLU A 818 5.77 5.68 33.09
C GLU A 818 5.30 4.67 32.03
N LEU A 819 5.68 4.85 30.75
CA LEU A 819 5.38 3.87 29.68
C LEU A 819 5.93 2.48 30.00
N LYS A 820 7.19 2.42 30.41
CA LYS A 820 7.84 1.17 30.84
C LYS A 820 7.14 0.55 32.06
N LYS A 821 6.80 1.34 33.07
CA LYS A 821 6.08 0.91 34.26
C LYS A 821 4.70 0.33 33.92
N ARG A 822 3.95 0.98 33.02
CA ARG A 822 2.64 0.50 32.54
C ARG A 822 2.78 -0.82 31.80
N THR A 823 3.78 -0.95 30.93
CA THR A 823 4.10 -2.21 30.24
C THR A 823 4.41 -3.35 31.23
N LEU A 824 5.23 -3.05 32.25
CA LEU A 824 5.54 -4.02 33.30
C LEU A 824 4.29 -4.47 34.08
N THR A 825 3.45 -3.50 34.48
CA THR A 825 2.19 -3.77 35.19
C THR A 825 1.26 -4.62 34.35
N PHE A 826 1.13 -4.30 33.06
CA PHE A 826 0.35 -5.10 32.12
C PHE A 826 0.87 -6.53 32.04
N MET A 827 2.16 -6.74 31.89
CA MET A 827 2.75 -8.09 31.79
C MET A 827 2.54 -8.90 33.09
N GLN A 828 2.58 -8.25 34.25
CA GLN A 828 2.24 -8.91 35.52
C GLN A 828 0.80 -9.42 35.54
N GLN A 829 -0.14 -8.65 34.98
CA GLN A 829 -1.54 -9.05 34.85
C GLN A 829 -1.71 -10.21 33.85
N GLN A 830 -0.94 -10.21 32.75
CA GLN A 830 -1.01 -11.27 31.74
C GLN A 830 -0.54 -12.63 32.27
N VAL A 831 0.40 -12.70 33.20
CA VAL A 831 0.78 -13.96 33.87
C VAL A 831 -0.45 -14.60 34.50
N LYS A 832 -1.20 -13.83 35.29
CA LYS A 832 -2.41 -14.32 35.96
C LYS A 832 -3.51 -14.68 34.94
N LYS A 833 -3.72 -13.82 33.93
CA LYS A 833 -4.72 -14.06 32.91
C LYS A 833 -4.47 -15.37 32.15
N LEU A 834 -3.22 -15.65 31.77
CA LEU A 834 -2.85 -16.90 31.11
C LEU A 834 -2.96 -18.12 32.04
N GLU A 835 -2.73 -17.99 33.37
CA GLU A 835 -2.93 -19.04 34.35
C GLU A 835 -4.42 -19.41 34.54
N GLU A 836 -5.30 -18.39 34.43
CA GLU A 836 -6.75 -18.52 34.64
C GLU A 836 -7.52 -18.73 33.31
N MET A 837 -6.87 -18.65 32.16
CA MET A 837 -7.47 -18.78 30.82
C MET A 837 -8.10 -20.18 30.67
N GLU A 838 -9.30 -20.23 30.10
CA GLU A 838 -9.93 -21.51 29.78
C GLU A 838 -9.18 -22.25 28.68
N SER A 839 -9.10 -23.57 28.79
CA SER A 839 -8.35 -24.36 27.80
C SER A 839 -8.90 -24.20 26.37
N GLN A 840 -10.21 -23.98 26.24
CA GLN A 840 -10.84 -23.75 24.95
C GLN A 840 -10.38 -22.42 24.36
N GLU A 841 -10.39 -21.33 25.13
CA GLU A 841 -9.90 -19.98 24.72
C GLU A 841 -8.43 -20.04 24.29
N PHE A 842 -7.59 -20.76 25.02
CA PHE A 842 -6.19 -20.97 24.65
C PHE A 842 -6.06 -21.67 23.30
N GLN A 843 -6.84 -22.76 23.07
CA GLN A 843 -6.80 -23.49 21.81
C GLN A 843 -7.31 -22.65 20.64
N GLU A 844 -8.35 -21.84 20.81
CA GLU A 844 -8.88 -20.93 19.79
C GLU A 844 -7.81 -19.93 19.35
N ASN A 845 -7.15 -19.26 20.30
CA ASN A 845 -6.06 -18.34 20.01
C ASN A 845 -4.87 -19.03 19.32
N LYS A 846 -4.49 -20.22 19.76
CA LYS A 846 -3.41 -21.02 19.13
C LYS A 846 -3.75 -21.37 17.68
N MET A 847 -4.98 -21.84 17.43
CA MET A 847 -5.45 -22.14 16.07
C MET A 847 -5.56 -20.88 15.21
N GLY A 848 -5.94 -19.74 15.80
CA GLY A 848 -5.91 -18.43 15.14
C GLY A 848 -4.52 -18.11 14.58
N LEU A 849 -3.47 -18.25 15.40
CA LEU A 849 -2.10 -18.03 14.92
C LEU A 849 -1.69 -19.06 13.85
N ILE A 850 -2.00 -20.33 14.03
CA ILE A 850 -1.68 -21.39 13.06
C ILE A 850 -2.32 -21.09 11.71
N SER A 851 -3.58 -20.63 11.69
CA SER A 851 -4.25 -20.28 10.43
C SER A 851 -3.57 -19.11 9.70
N VAL A 852 -3.11 -18.10 10.44
CA VAL A 852 -2.33 -16.98 9.86
C VAL A 852 -1.00 -17.47 9.28
N LEU A 853 -0.29 -18.37 9.97
CA LEU A 853 0.98 -18.92 9.50
C LEU A 853 0.83 -19.79 8.24
N LEU A 854 -0.30 -20.48 8.09
CA LEU A 854 -0.61 -21.41 7.01
C LEU A 854 -1.49 -20.80 5.90
N GLU A 855 -1.70 -19.49 5.93
CA GLU A 855 -2.48 -18.79 4.91
C GLU A 855 -1.90 -19.05 3.50
N LYS A 856 -2.80 -19.40 2.56
CA LYS A 856 -2.39 -19.76 1.19
C LYS A 856 -1.91 -18.54 0.39
N ASP A 857 -0.93 -18.77 -0.49
CA ASP A 857 -0.55 -17.77 -1.48
C ASP A 857 -1.73 -17.45 -2.41
N LYS A 858 -2.12 -16.19 -2.50
CA LYS A 858 -3.25 -15.76 -3.34
C LYS A 858 -2.86 -15.50 -4.79
N ASN A 859 -1.58 -15.34 -5.04
CA ASN A 859 -1.06 -15.03 -6.36
C ASN A 859 0.40 -15.44 -6.52
N LEU A 860 0.87 -15.38 -7.74
CA LEU A 860 2.24 -15.74 -8.12
C LEU A 860 3.30 -14.95 -7.34
N SER A 861 3.07 -13.66 -7.08
CA SER A 861 4.04 -12.81 -6.36
C SER A 861 4.19 -13.23 -4.90
N ALA A 862 3.08 -13.54 -4.22
CA ALA A 862 3.10 -14.04 -2.83
C ALA A 862 3.87 -15.39 -2.75
N ARG A 863 3.61 -16.32 -3.68
CA ARG A 863 4.32 -17.59 -3.79
C ARG A 863 5.81 -17.41 -4.03
N ALA A 864 6.18 -16.57 -4.98
CA ALA A 864 7.58 -16.27 -5.28
C ALA A 864 8.30 -15.66 -4.08
N GLN A 865 7.66 -14.75 -3.33
CA GLN A 865 8.22 -14.16 -2.11
C GLN A 865 8.40 -15.21 -1.01
N ARG A 866 7.45 -16.10 -0.81
CA ARG A 866 7.55 -17.20 0.15
C ARG A 866 8.69 -18.15 -0.20
N TYR A 867 8.80 -18.58 -1.46
CA TYR A 867 9.89 -19.44 -1.92
C TYR A 867 11.24 -18.75 -1.76
N TRP A 868 11.34 -17.49 -2.16
CA TRP A 868 12.58 -16.73 -2.00
C TRP A 868 12.99 -16.58 -0.53
N SER A 869 12.04 -16.25 0.34
CA SER A 869 12.29 -16.11 1.77
C SER A 869 12.81 -17.42 2.41
N ASN A 870 12.29 -18.58 1.99
CA ASN A 870 12.79 -19.88 2.42
C ASN A 870 14.23 -20.09 1.92
N LEU A 871 14.47 -19.88 0.64
CA LEU A 871 15.76 -20.12 0.00
C LEU A 871 16.86 -19.20 0.54
N ASP A 872 16.55 -17.92 0.77
CA ASP A 872 17.51 -16.97 1.37
C ASP A 872 17.93 -17.35 2.80
N ARG A 873 17.07 -18.06 3.53
CA ARG A 873 17.35 -18.65 4.84
C ARG A 873 18.02 -20.05 4.76
N GLY A 874 18.19 -20.60 3.55
CA GLY A 874 18.76 -21.94 3.33
C GLY A 874 17.75 -23.09 3.51
N ILE A 875 16.45 -22.81 3.52
CA ILE A 875 15.38 -23.80 3.68
C ILE A 875 14.91 -24.26 2.29
N VAL A 876 15.55 -25.31 1.79
CA VAL A 876 15.30 -25.87 0.44
C VAL A 876 14.08 -26.79 0.36
N SER A 877 13.44 -27.10 1.50
CA SER A 877 12.14 -27.79 1.57
C SER A 877 10.96 -26.85 1.31
N PHE A 878 11.18 -25.54 1.33
CA PHE A 878 10.16 -24.49 1.10
C PHE A 878 8.93 -24.52 2.02
N ASP A 879 9.07 -25.08 3.24
CA ASP A 879 8.00 -25.35 4.19
C ASP A 879 8.18 -24.66 5.55
N ALA A 880 8.98 -23.58 5.62
CA ALA A 880 9.28 -22.84 6.86
C ALA A 880 8.03 -22.45 7.68
N ALA A 881 6.97 -22.00 7.00
CA ALA A 881 5.72 -21.64 7.66
C ALA A 881 5.04 -22.87 8.33
N LYS A 882 5.04 -24.01 7.64
CA LYS A 882 4.51 -25.28 8.16
C LYS A 882 5.32 -25.76 9.37
N GLN A 883 6.65 -25.72 9.26
CA GLN A 883 7.52 -26.09 10.38
C GLN A 883 7.27 -25.21 11.62
N LEU A 884 7.06 -23.89 11.42
CA LEU A 884 6.74 -22.97 12.50
C LEU A 884 5.36 -23.27 13.10
N ALA A 885 4.35 -23.52 12.28
CA ALA A 885 3.01 -23.87 12.71
C ALA A 885 2.99 -25.19 13.53
N GLU A 886 3.77 -26.19 13.11
CA GLU A 886 3.93 -27.45 13.86
C GLU A 886 4.58 -27.23 15.23
N GLN A 887 5.53 -26.29 15.35
CA GLN A 887 6.11 -25.91 16.64
C GLN A 887 5.09 -25.19 17.52
N VAL A 888 4.27 -24.29 16.95
CA VAL A 888 3.19 -23.61 17.68
C VAL A 888 2.15 -24.63 18.17
N ASP A 889 1.78 -25.59 17.33
CA ASP A 889 0.79 -26.63 17.70
C ASP A 889 1.26 -27.48 18.87
N GLY A 890 2.56 -27.74 18.97
CA GLY A 890 3.19 -28.48 20.07
C GLY A 890 3.21 -27.74 21.42
N LEU A 891 2.93 -26.42 21.46
CA LEU A 891 2.92 -25.65 22.72
C LEU A 891 1.63 -25.83 23.49
N ASP A 892 1.76 -26.04 24.82
CA ASP A 892 0.60 -26.06 25.73
C ASP A 892 0.52 -24.75 26.56
N GLN A 893 -0.59 -24.59 27.27
CA GLN A 893 -0.83 -23.38 28.09
C GLN A 893 0.23 -23.25 29.21
N ARG A 894 0.69 -24.35 29.79
CA ARG A 894 1.72 -24.33 30.84
C ARG A 894 3.06 -23.84 30.30
N ASP A 895 3.45 -24.26 29.08
CA ASP A 895 4.65 -23.75 28.39
C ASP A 895 4.58 -22.25 28.25
N MET A 896 3.42 -21.72 27.87
CA MET A 896 3.22 -20.28 27.68
C MET A 896 3.18 -19.50 28.98
N VAL A 897 2.61 -20.05 30.07
CA VAL A 897 2.66 -19.48 31.43
C VAL A 897 4.10 -19.39 31.92
N GLU A 898 4.91 -20.42 31.72
CA GLU A 898 6.33 -20.39 32.05
C GLU A 898 7.09 -19.34 31.21
N PHE A 899 6.85 -19.30 29.91
CA PHE A 899 7.50 -18.36 29.01
C PHE A 899 7.14 -16.91 29.31
N VAL A 900 5.88 -16.59 29.66
CA VAL A 900 5.49 -15.22 30.03
C VAL A 900 6.16 -14.80 31.35
N LYS A 901 6.38 -15.71 32.33
CA LYS A 901 7.13 -15.43 33.56
C LYS A 901 8.60 -15.12 33.26
N VAL A 902 9.23 -15.88 32.35
CA VAL A 902 10.59 -15.60 31.88
C VAL A 902 10.65 -14.21 31.21
N THR A 903 9.69 -13.91 30.33
CA THR A 903 9.59 -12.62 29.63
C THR A 903 9.40 -11.46 30.62
N LEU A 904 8.57 -11.66 31.66
CA LEU A 904 8.36 -10.67 32.72
C LEU A 904 9.65 -10.40 33.52
N ASN A 905 10.45 -11.43 33.84
CA ASN A 905 11.73 -11.26 34.51
C ASN A 905 12.70 -10.47 33.64
N LYS A 906 12.76 -10.76 32.33
CA LYS A 906 13.61 -10.00 31.38
C LYS A 906 13.27 -8.52 31.33
N LEU A 907 12.03 -8.11 31.52
CA LEU A 907 11.61 -6.70 31.62
C LEU A 907 12.29 -5.94 32.78
N THR A 908 12.86 -6.65 33.74
CA THR A 908 13.51 -6.06 34.93
C THR A 908 15.02 -6.15 34.90
N ASP A 909 15.62 -7.10 34.18
CA ASP A 909 17.05 -7.41 34.33
C ASP A 909 17.79 -7.71 33.01
N ASN A 910 17.11 -7.94 31.88
CA ASN A 910 17.74 -8.33 30.61
C ASN A 910 16.92 -7.89 29.38
N TYR A 911 17.05 -6.64 28.99
CA TYR A 911 16.35 -6.05 27.84
C TYR A 911 17.20 -5.01 27.12
N PHE A 912 16.82 -4.74 25.88
CA PHE A 912 17.33 -3.61 25.11
C PHE A 912 16.19 -2.63 24.85
N MET A 913 16.38 -1.37 25.19
CA MET A 913 15.39 -0.31 25.01
C MET A 913 15.99 0.88 24.28
N VAL A 914 15.32 1.29 23.20
CA VAL A 914 15.59 2.56 22.52
C VAL A 914 14.41 3.49 22.76
N PHE A 915 14.66 4.72 23.18
CA PHE A 915 13.60 5.64 23.54
C PHE A 915 13.97 7.11 23.23
N SER A 916 12.97 7.97 23.24
CA SER A 916 13.14 9.42 23.20
C SER A 916 12.19 10.07 24.20
N GLN A 917 12.65 11.15 24.86
CA GLN A 917 11.90 11.80 25.94
C GLN A 917 10.81 12.74 25.43
N GLY A 918 10.93 13.29 24.21
CA GLY A 918 10.02 14.31 23.72
C GLY A 918 9.97 15.54 24.62
N LYS A 919 8.77 16.11 24.83
CA LYS A 919 8.56 17.26 25.73
C LYS A 919 8.80 16.96 27.22
N PHE A 920 9.07 15.71 27.58
CA PHE A 920 9.32 15.28 28.95
C PHE A 920 10.83 15.21 29.28
N ALA A 921 11.70 15.63 28.34
CA ALA A 921 13.11 15.86 28.64
C ALA A 921 13.24 16.92 29.72
N GLU A 922 14.04 16.65 30.78
CA GLU A 922 14.32 17.59 31.88
C GLU A 922 15.17 18.78 31.43
#